data_bd0b579261393cbb19fd3de149620848
#
_entry.id   bd0b579261393cbb19fd3de149620848
#
_cell.length_a   1.000
_cell.length_b   1.000
_cell.length_c   1.000
_cell.angle_alpha   90.00
_cell.angle_beta   90.00
_cell.angle_gamma   90.00
#
_symmetry.space_group_name_H-M   'P 1'
#
loop_
_entity.id
_entity.type
_entity.pdbx_description
1 polymer ?
#
loop_
_entity_poly.entity_id
_entity_poly.type
_entity_poly.pdbx_seq_one_letter_code
_entity_poly.pdbx_strand_id
1 'polypeptide(L)'
;MRVALTASPVVVFVVMSLAHTTCSAQTVINADFSRGDFAALGWKAKGDWDVFRYPKDTANNPGLVARFAARKSAGSLTKNFPEVKNPKKLTLSLGYGWGWGDASQGADSVSFMLLDARDNGYVFEVHRCKAKWAVQWAKVANNTPAKDKIWASEEIDATHSSLRNGGGLSHLTLCREADGTWSITGKDWNKGAGATVRFLDTTTTSFSRLVLLGTQNFDEQVFNKIVLELQPGVKAAPTTAIPLTAFLNSIGVVSTFPDRGQPLPKTIQMVKYGGFRWVRGGIEGLTDKGPTTIQTYLDLHKETGVRFSWGLVSGGSDLTKLIDTARPLVKADALLAFEGNNEPNNWGVTYQGKKGGGRAPSWLAVAKLQRDLYDTVKADPSLKKYPVWSISESGAEVDNVGLQFLTIPKGAGSLMPAGTKYADYANVHNYIYHPGSPDLKDNKTWNAAAPTSLCKVDGLYGNHGVTWAKHFRGYSEDELSTLPRVTTETGCTIAGPITENIQALNLLSMYLDQFKRGWSHTAVYLLRDRTDEGGNQIFGFFKRDYTPRKAAVYLHNLTTILADKGSLVKPGQLNYSIPEQPATVHEMLLQRSDGTFVLVVWNERLKGADEVTVRLGRKHPTVNVYDPTIGTHAIQTHDKVDVLKLTLSDHPLIVAITRK
;
A
#
# COMPACT_ATOMS: atom_id res chain seq x y z
N MET A 1 33.84 -1.87 48.47
CA MET A 1 33.12 -2.80 47.60
C MET A 1 32.21 -1.96 46.71
N ARG A 2 32.62 -1.63 45.48
CA ARG A 2 31.84 -0.83 44.53
C ARG A 2 30.97 -1.79 43.75
N VAL A 3 29.66 -1.61 43.85
CA VAL A 3 28.67 -2.31 43.01
C VAL A 3 28.53 -1.52 41.73
N ALA A 4 28.93 -2.13 40.62
CA ALA A 4 28.71 -1.59 39.30
C ALA A 4 27.25 -1.85 38.88
N LEU A 5 26.45 -0.80 38.76
CA LEU A 5 25.13 -0.82 38.14
C LEU A 5 25.33 -0.85 36.62
N THR A 6 25.08 -1.98 36.01
CA THR A 6 24.94 -2.09 34.55
C THR A 6 23.56 -1.59 34.16
N ALA A 7 23.50 -0.40 33.57
CA ALA A 7 22.30 0.11 32.95
C ALA A 7 22.01 -0.68 31.67
N SER A 8 20.90 -1.40 31.64
CA SER A 8 20.35 -1.96 30.40
C SER A 8 19.90 -0.82 29.47
N PRO A 9 20.21 -0.85 28.18
CA PRO A 9 19.77 0.18 27.27
C PRO A 9 18.25 0.10 27.10
N VAL A 10 17.56 1.14 27.52
CA VAL A 10 16.17 1.41 27.11
C VAL A 10 16.22 1.68 25.61
N VAL A 11 15.81 0.72 24.80
CA VAL A 11 15.56 0.93 23.37
C VAL A 11 14.30 1.80 23.27
N VAL A 12 14.51 3.09 23.27
CA VAL A 12 13.49 4.04 22.81
C VAL A 12 13.36 3.81 21.31
N PHE A 13 12.29 3.14 20.89
CA PHE A 13 11.86 3.22 19.52
C PHE A 13 11.46 4.67 19.25
N VAL A 14 12.40 5.47 18.79
CA VAL A 14 12.06 6.67 18.06
C VAL A 14 11.40 6.13 16.79
N VAL A 15 10.09 6.13 16.77
CA VAL A 15 9.32 6.11 15.53
C VAL A 15 9.73 7.39 14.82
N MET A 16 10.85 7.34 14.09
CA MET A 16 11.04 8.29 13.03
C MET A 16 9.88 8.01 12.09
N SER A 17 8.84 8.83 12.21
CA SER A 17 7.98 9.15 11.10
C SER A 17 8.93 9.35 9.91
N LEU A 18 9.10 8.33 9.09
CA LEU A 18 9.49 8.51 7.72
C LEU A 18 8.34 9.33 7.15
N ALA A 19 8.45 10.66 7.29
CA ALA A 19 7.83 11.53 6.35
C ALA A 19 8.35 11.03 5.01
N HIS A 20 7.64 10.09 4.41
CA HIS A 20 7.56 10.06 2.99
C HIS A 20 7.06 11.47 2.68
N THR A 21 7.97 12.37 2.38
CA THR A 21 7.63 13.48 1.53
C THR A 21 7.17 12.78 0.25
N THR A 22 5.91 12.35 0.27
CA THR A 22 5.13 12.23 -0.93
C THR A 22 5.33 13.60 -1.55
N CYS A 23 6.17 13.67 -2.58
CA CYS A 23 6.30 14.89 -3.35
C CYS A 23 4.89 15.07 -3.90
N SER A 24 4.08 15.84 -3.16
CA SER A 24 2.69 16.12 -3.54
C SER A 24 2.74 16.68 -4.94
N ALA A 25 1.80 16.30 -5.76
CA ALA A 25 1.68 16.85 -7.09
C ALA A 25 1.66 18.38 -6.95
N GLN A 26 2.60 19.05 -7.62
CA GLN A 26 2.65 20.50 -7.64
C GLN A 26 1.75 20.97 -8.77
N THR A 27 0.71 21.70 -8.45
CA THR A 27 -0.09 22.40 -9.45
C THR A 27 0.73 23.54 -10.03
N VAL A 28 1.14 23.42 -11.28
CA VAL A 28 1.96 24.43 -11.98
C VAL A 28 1.12 25.34 -12.88
N ILE A 29 -0.06 24.90 -13.27
CA ILE A 29 -1.08 25.69 -13.96
C ILE A 29 -2.43 25.43 -13.31
N ASN A 30 -3.14 26.51 -12.96
CA ASN A 30 -4.55 26.47 -12.55
C ASN A 30 -5.21 27.72 -13.18
N ALA A 31 -5.91 27.54 -14.28
CA ALA A 31 -6.50 28.62 -15.05
C ALA A 31 -7.99 28.36 -15.33
N ASP A 32 -8.83 29.21 -14.79
CA ASP A 32 -10.28 29.20 -15.02
C ASP A 32 -10.78 30.41 -15.85
N PHE A 33 -9.87 31.30 -16.23
CA PHE A 33 -10.14 32.54 -16.97
C PHE A 33 -11.20 33.47 -16.36
N SER A 34 -11.64 33.22 -15.14
CA SER A 34 -12.69 34.02 -14.47
C SER A 34 -12.28 35.48 -14.25
N ARG A 35 -11.00 35.80 -14.31
CA ARG A 35 -10.46 37.15 -14.13
C ARG A 35 -10.28 37.96 -15.43
N GLY A 36 -10.64 37.38 -16.57
CA GLY A 36 -10.81 38.13 -17.83
C GLY A 36 -9.55 38.64 -18.55
N ASP A 37 -8.33 38.36 -18.04
CA ASP A 37 -7.09 38.85 -18.62
C ASP A 37 -6.01 37.76 -18.70
N PHE A 38 -5.57 37.47 -19.91
CA PHE A 38 -4.50 36.49 -20.15
C PHE A 38 -3.16 36.90 -19.54
N ALA A 39 -2.80 38.18 -19.66
CA ALA A 39 -1.52 38.70 -19.18
C ALA A 39 -1.45 38.63 -17.64
N ALA A 40 -2.55 38.98 -16.95
CA ALA A 40 -2.63 38.90 -15.50
C ALA A 40 -2.52 37.46 -14.99
N LEU A 41 -2.97 36.49 -15.79
CA LEU A 41 -2.83 35.05 -15.52
C LEU A 41 -1.49 34.49 -16.02
N GLY A 42 -0.61 35.33 -16.58
CA GLY A 42 0.71 35.00 -17.09
C GLY A 42 0.68 34.15 -18.38
N TRP A 43 -0.38 34.30 -19.18
CA TRP A 43 -0.46 33.72 -20.52
C TRP A 43 -0.03 34.73 -21.58
N LYS A 44 0.59 34.24 -22.65
CA LYS A 44 0.97 35.04 -23.80
C LYS A 44 0.10 34.61 -25.00
N ALA A 45 -0.70 35.54 -25.49
CA ALA A 45 -1.55 35.31 -26.65
C ALA A 45 -0.84 35.80 -27.93
N LYS A 46 -0.96 35.03 -29.01
CA LYS A 46 -0.60 35.37 -30.38
C LYS A 46 -1.78 35.00 -31.29
N GLY A 47 -2.26 35.97 -32.04
CA GLY A 47 -3.48 35.79 -32.86
C GLY A 47 -4.73 36.20 -32.07
N ASP A 48 -5.86 35.80 -32.56
CA ASP A 48 -7.20 36.28 -32.21
C ASP A 48 -7.81 35.56 -31.00
N TRP A 49 -7.13 35.67 -29.85
CA TRP A 49 -7.57 35.11 -28.58
C TRP A 49 -8.26 36.17 -27.74
N ASP A 50 -9.44 35.79 -27.21
CA ASP A 50 -10.15 36.61 -26.22
C ASP A 50 -10.65 35.75 -25.04
N VAL A 51 -11.09 36.43 -23.97
CA VAL A 51 -11.85 35.80 -22.89
C VAL A 51 -13.33 36.05 -23.17
N PHE A 52 -14.05 35.00 -23.42
CA PHE A 52 -15.42 35.01 -23.88
C PHE A 52 -16.36 34.42 -22.82
N ARG A 53 -17.55 35.03 -22.66
CA ARG A 53 -18.61 34.45 -21.83
C ARG A 53 -19.39 33.44 -22.65
N TYR A 54 -19.30 32.21 -22.28
CA TYR A 54 -20.05 31.14 -22.95
C TYR A 54 -21.54 31.31 -22.74
N PRO A 55 -22.41 31.14 -23.77
CA PRO A 55 -23.80 31.58 -23.75
C PRO A 55 -24.72 30.87 -22.75
N LYS A 56 -24.34 29.72 -22.21
CA LYS A 56 -25.15 28.96 -21.24
C LYS A 56 -24.38 28.79 -19.95
N ASP A 57 -24.76 29.54 -18.94
CA ASP A 57 -24.22 29.44 -17.59
C ASP A 57 -24.92 28.28 -16.86
N THR A 58 -24.40 27.08 -16.94
CA THR A 58 -24.88 25.91 -16.21
C THR A 58 -23.78 25.43 -15.26
N ALA A 59 -24.10 24.57 -14.30
CA ALA A 59 -23.15 24.03 -13.35
C ALA A 59 -21.90 23.38 -14.01
N ASN A 60 -22.02 23.00 -15.28
CA ASN A 60 -20.94 22.40 -16.07
C ASN A 60 -20.29 23.39 -17.05
N ASN A 61 -20.74 24.63 -17.09
CA ASN A 61 -20.24 25.67 -17.95
C ASN A 61 -19.83 26.89 -17.10
N PRO A 62 -18.54 27.14 -16.92
CA PRO A 62 -18.02 28.11 -15.97
C PRO A 62 -18.15 29.58 -16.40
N GLY A 63 -18.92 29.85 -17.43
CA GLY A 63 -19.18 31.20 -17.89
C GLY A 63 -18.07 31.85 -18.72
N LEU A 64 -16.83 31.86 -18.27
CA LEU A 64 -15.70 32.45 -19.00
C LEU A 64 -14.74 31.40 -19.51
N VAL A 65 -14.34 31.54 -20.78
CA VAL A 65 -13.43 30.60 -21.48
C VAL A 65 -12.39 31.38 -22.26
N ALA A 66 -11.23 30.79 -22.50
CA ALA A 66 -10.31 31.26 -23.53
C ALA A 66 -10.85 30.82 -24.89
N ARG A 67 -11.11 31.77 -25.77
CA ARG A 67 -11.63 31.53 -27.12
C ARG A 67 -10.63 31.96 -28.15
N PHE A 68 -10.47 31.12 -29.19
CA PHE A 68 -9.80 31.50 -30.43
C PHE A 68 -10.87 31.67 -31.52
N ALA A 69 -11.03 32.91 -31.99
CA ALA A 69 -12.13 33.28 -32.88
C ALA A 69 -11.73 33.32 -34.36
N ALA A 70 -10.45 33.37 -34.69
CA ALA A 70 -10.01 33.53 -36.08
C ALA A 70 -10.16 32.24 -36.89
N ARG A 71 -10.96 32.31 -37.95
CA ARG A 71 -11.20 31.18 -38.86
C ARG A 71 -10.16 31.07 -39.99
N LYS A 72 -9.35 32.11 -40.20
CA LYS A 72 -8.42 32.21 -41.36
C LYS A 72 -6.94 32.31 -41.00
N SER A 73 -6.60 32.43 -39.75
CA SER A 73 -5.23 32.53 -39.28
C SER A 73 -4.97 31.58 -38.14
N ALA A 74 -3.73 31.15 -37.96
CA ALA A 74 -3.32 30.37 -36.80
C ALA A 74 -2.92 31.28 -35.64
N GLY A 75 -3.11 30.81 -34.41
CA GLY A 75 -2.70 31.52 -33.19
C GLY A 75 -2.20 30.57 -32.12
N SER A 76 -1.72 31.11 -31.01
CA SER A 76 -1.32 30.33 -29.85
C SER A 76 -1.57 31.10 -28.55
N LEU A 77 -1.96 30.38 -27.50
CA LEU A 77 -2.04 30.88 -26.13
C LEU A 77 -1.07 30.06 -25.28
N THR A 78 0.00 30.70 -24.80
CA THR A 78 1.14 30.02 -24.21
C THR A 78 1.28 30.34 -22.72
N LYS A 79 1.46 29.30 -21.90
CA LYS A 79 1.80 29.39 -20.49
C LYS A 79 3.12 28.70 -20.22
N ASN A 80 4.09 29.46 -19.69
CA ASN A 80 5.34 28.91 -19.19
C ASN A 80 5.20 28.54 -17.71
N PHE A 81 5.93 27.53 -17.29
CA PHE A 81 6.07 27.12 -15.91
C PHE A 81 7.53 26.65 -15.66
N PRO A 82 7.99 26.54 -14.39
CA PRO A 82 9.33 26.03 -14.10
C PRO A 82 9.55 24.65 -14.73
N GLU A 83 10.69 24.45 -15.39
CA GLU A 83 11.00 23.18 -16.04
C GLU A 83 11.02 22.04 -15.04
N VAL A 84 10.25 21.00 -15.31
CA VAL A 84 10.24 19.76 -14.55
C VAL A 84 10.85 18.67 -15.41
N LYS A 85 11.97 18.11 -14.92
CA LYS A 85 12.70 17.01 -15.58
C LYS A 85 12.25 15.67 -15.01
N ASN A 86 12.01 14.72 -15.90
CA ASN A 86 11.58 13.34 -15.55
C ASN A 86 10.46 13.34 -14.50
N PRO A 87 9.31 13.96 -14.75
CA PRO A 87 8.22 13.94 -13.79
C PRO A 87 7.81 12.48 -13.51
N LYS A 88 7.61 12.17 -12.22
CA LYS A 88 7.06 10.87 -11.81
C LYS A 88 5.66 10.69 -12.40
N LYS A 89 4.92 11.77 -12.43
CA LYS A 89 3.60 11.82 -13.06
C LYS A 89 3.34 13.23 -13.58
N LEU A 90 2.72 13.34 -14.73
CA LEU A 90 2.15 14.57 -15.27
C LEU A 90 0.66 14.33 -15.47
N THR A 91 -0.15 15.26 -15.00
CA THR A 91 -1.61 15.24 -15.25
C THR A 91 -2.04 16.60 -15.76
N LEU A 92 -2.54 16.66 -16.99
CA LEU A 92 -3.18 17.85 -17.56
C LEU A 92 -4.67 17.58 -17.69
N SER A 93 -5.47 18.37 -17.01
CA SER A 93 -6.92 18.38 -17.14
C SER A 93 -7.36 19.69 -17.77
N LEU A 94 -8.24 19.63 -18.75
CA LEU A 94 -8.80 20.81 -19.39
C LEU A 94 -10.24 20.57 -19.90
N GLY A 95 -11.02 21.62 -19.84
CA GLY A 95 -12.28 21.72 -20.57
C GLY A 95 -12.03 22.23 -21.97
N TYR A 96 -12.70 21.70 -22.94
CA TYR A 96 -12.60 22.13 -24.34
C TYR A 96 -13.95 22.04 -25.06
N GLY A 97 -14.07 22.81 -26.13
CA GLY A 97 -15.27 22.79 -26.98
C GLY A 97 -15.07 23.56 -28.27
N TRP A 98 -16.09 23.50 -29.07
CA TRP A 98 -16.20 24.23 -30.31
C TRP A 98 -17.39 25.17 -30.23
N GLY A 99 -17.32 26.30 -30.94
CA GLY A 99 -18.43 27.22 -31.09
C GLY A 99 -19.55 26.66 -31.96
N TRP A 100 -20.51 27.53 -32.29
CA TRP A 100 -21.72 27.21 -33.05
C TRP A 100 -21.42 27.03 -34.54
N GLY A 101 -20.89 25.89 -34.94
CA GLY A 101 -20.71 25.56 -36.36
C GLY A 101 -21.50 24.33 -36.78
N ASP A 102 -21.73 24.24 -38.07
CA ASP A 102 -22.38 23.09 -38.70
C ASP A 102 -21.37 21.92 -38.78
N ALA A 103 -21.53 20.96 -37.89
CA ALA A 103 -20.70 19.75 -37.85
C ALA A 103 -20.77 18.90 -39.14
N SER A 104 -21.61 19.25 -40.10
CA SER A 104 -21.73 18.57 -41.37
C SER A 104 -20.60 18.91 -42.35
N GLN A 105 -19.78 19.93 -42.11
CA GLN A 105 -18.85 20.51 -43.06
C GLN A 105 -17.37 20.12 -42.90
N GLY A 106 -17.00 19.27 -41.94
CA GLY A 106 -15.60 18.83 -41.83
C GLY A 106 -15.19 18.40 -40.42
N ALA A 107 -13.93 17.97 -40.32
CA ALA A 107 -13.32 17.59 -39.05
C ALA A 107 -12.81 18.83 -38.30
N ASP A 108 -13.41 19.16 -37.16
CA ASP A 108 -12.88 20.15 -36.27
C ASP A 108 -11.95 19.50 -35.24
N SER A 109 -10.91 20.21 -34.82
CA SER A 109 -10.01 19.77 -33.79
C SER A 109 -9.71 20.87 -32.79
N VAL A 110 -9.42 20.48 -31.53
CA VAL A 110 -8.71 21.31 -30.59
C VAL A 110 -7.33 20.72 -30.39
N SER A 111 -6.33 21.59 -30.33
CA SER A 111 -4.95 21.16 -30.31
C SER A 111 -4.16 21.88 -29.22
N PHE A 112 -3.24 21.17 -28.59
CA PHE A 112 -2.34 21.75 -27.61
C PHE A 112 -0.98 21.04 -27.65
N MET A 113 0.07 21.75 -27.16
CA MET A 113 1.42 21.19 -27.07
C MET A 113 1.92 21.25 -25.64
N LEU A 114 2.67 20.22 -25.25
CA LEU A 114 3.50 20.19 -24.06
C LEU A 114 4.96 20.14 -24.49
N LEU A 115 5.72 21.15 -24.10
CA LEU A 115 7.08 21.39 -24.58
C LEU A 115 8.08 21.53 -23.43
N ASP A 116 9.33 21.14 -23.72
CA ASP A 116 10.49 21.45 -22.87
C ASP A 116 11.02 22.89 -23.11
N ALA A 117 12.10 23.25 -22.42
CA ALA A 117 12.73 24.55 -22.56
C ALA A 117 13.39 24.79 -23.94
N ARG A 118 13.54 23.74 -24.75
CA ARG A 118 14.12 23.79 -26.10
C ARG A 118 13.07 23.66 -27.20
N ASP A 119 11.80 23.82 -26.82
CA ASP A 119 10.66 23.70 -27.74
C ASP A 119 10.47 22.30 -28.37
N ASN A 120 10.96 21.26 -27.70
CA ASN A 120 10.71 19.88 -28.08
C ASN A 120 9.61 19.28 -27.18
N GLY A 121 8.84 18.35 -27.69
CA GLY A 121 7.78 17.71 -26.92
C GLY A 121 6.74 17.02 -27.78
N TYR A 122 5.50 17.29 -27.44
CA TYR A 122 4.35 16.64 -28.08
C TYR A 122 3.28 17.66 -28.45
N VAL A 123 2.62 17.41 -29.57
CA VAL A 123 1.32 18.00 -29.94
C VAL A 123 0.25 16.93 -29.83
N PHE A 124 -0.88 17.31 -29.28
CA PHE A 124 -2.09 16.49 -29.17
C PHE A 124 -3.21 17.20 -29.91
N GLU A 125 -3.96 16.45 -30.69
CA GLU A 125 -5.15 16.92 -31.40
C GLU A 125 -6.34 16.02 -31.08
N VAL A 126 -7.39 16.64 -30.57
CA VAL A 126 -8.67 15.98 -30.30
C VAL A 126 -9.62 16.33 -31.42
N HIS A 127 -10.03 15.33 -32.15
CA HIS A 127 -10.88 15.48 -33.33
C HIS A 127 -12.35 15.18 -33.07
N ARG A 128 -13.21 15.97 -33.67
CA ARG A 128 -14.64 15.71 -33.84
C ARG A 128 -14.87 15.28 -35.28
N CYS A 129 -14.90 13.99 -35.55
CA CYS A 129 -15.19 13.46 -36.89
C CYS A 129 -16.62 12.95 -36.94
N LYS A 130 -17.56 13.68 -37.56
CA LYS A 130 -18.95 13.25 -37.93
C LYS A 130 -19.77 12.54 -36.83
N ALA A 131 -19.49 12.26 -35.75
CA ALA A 131 -20.05 11.54 -34.62
C ALA A 131 -19.00 10.68 -33.89
N LYS A 132 -17.73 10.84 -34.22
CA LYS A 132 -16.66 10.08 -33.61
C LYS A 132 -15.69 11.00 -32.90
N TRP A 133 -15.15 10.52 -31.78
CA TRP A 133 -14.09 11.18 -31.04
C TRP A 133 -12.79 10.42 -31.32
N ALA A 134 -11.73 11.13 -31.64
CA ALA A 134 -10.45 10.54 -31.89
C ALA A 134 -9.31 11.47 -31.43
N VAL A 135 -8.18 10.91 -31.08
CA VAL A 135 -6.98 11.66 -30.68
C VAL A 135 -5.81 11.28 -31.58
N GLN A 136 -5.18 12.30 -32.15
CA GLN A 136 -3.87 12.18 -32.78
C GLN A 136 -2.80 12.83 -31.90
N TRP A 137 -1.57 12.36 -32.03
CA TRP A 137 -0.42 12.99 -31.45
C TRP A 137 0.78 12.94 -32.39
N ALA A 138 1.71 13.87 -32.22
CA ALA A 138 2.99 13.87 -32.91
C ALA A 138 4.08 14.45 -32.04
N LYS A 139 5.34 14.12 -32.37
CA LYS A 139 6.50 14.77 -31.76
C LYS A 139 6.64 16.19 -32.27
N VAL A 140 7.14 17.05 -31.41
CA VAL A 140 7.48 18.43 -31.75
C VAL A 140 8.99 18.59 -31.58
N ALA A 141 9.64 19.18 -32.57
CA ALA A 141 11.04 19.55 -32.53
C ALA A 141 11.18 21.03 -32.90
N ASN A 142 11.85 21.80 -32.06
CA ASN A 142 12.02 23.27 -32.26
C ASN A 142 10.68 23.97 -32.56
N ASN A 143 9.67 23.69 -31.78
CA ASN A 143 8.30 24.22 -31.92
C ASN A 143 7.59 23.84 -33.25
N THR A 144 8.08 22.84 -33.94
CA THR A 144 7.50 22.37 -35.19
C THR A 144 7.00 20.93 -35.04
N PRO A 145 5.69 20.66 -35.12
CA PRO A 145 5.17 19.31 -35.12
C PRO A 145 5.66 18.49 -36.30
N ALA A 146 5.94 17.21 -36.06
CA ALA A 146 6.21 16.28 -37.15
C ALA A 146 4.99 16.17 -38.09
N LYS A 147 5.25 15.97 -39.39
CA LYS A 147 4.19 15.86 -40.37
C LYS A 147 3.36 14.60 -40.18
N ASP A 148 4.01 13.51 -39.80
CA ASP A 148 3.36 12.23 -39.57
C ASP A 148 2.78 12.18 -38.17
N LYS A 149 1.46 12.32 -38.09
CA LYS A 149 0.72 12.20 -36.82
C LYS A 149 0.27 10.76 -36.62
N ILE A 150 0.31 10.32 -35.38
CA ILE A 150 -0.03 8.97 -34.97
C ILE A 150 -1.41 8.98 -34.33
N TRP A 151 -2.31 8.12 -34.79
CA TRP A 151 -3.57 7.91 -34.11
C TRP A 151 -3.35 7.16 -32.80
N ALA A 152 -3.74 7.78 -31.69
CA ALA A 152 -3.67 7.14 -30.38
C ALA A 152 -4.90 6.27 -30.09
N SER A 153 -5.94 6.37 -30.93
CA SER A 153 -7.19 5.63 -30.73
C SER A 153 -7.70 5.08 -32.05
N GLU A 154 -8.38 3.94 -31.97
CA GLU A 154 -9.45 3.64 -32.91
C GLU A 154 -10.56 4.69 -32.76
N GLU A 155 -11.30 4.98 -33.85
CA GLU A 155 -12.42 5.89 -33.81
C GLU A 155 -13.48 5.37 -32.83
N ILE A 156 -13.68 6.09 -31.73
CA ILE A 156 -14.69 5.76 -30.74
C ILE A 156 -16.00 6.40 -31.18
N ASP A 157 -17.03 5.59 -31.33
CA ASP A 157 -18.36 6.05 -31.73
C ASP A 157 -18.92 7.02 -30.66
N ALA A 158 -18.84 8.32 -30.95
CA ALA A 158 -19.44 9.38 -30.16
C ALA A 158 -20.87 9.63 -30.64
N THR A 159 -21.70 8.59 -30.77
CA THR A 159 -23.11 8.71 -31.15
C THR A 159 -23.92 9.59 -30.19
N HIS A 160 -23.28 10.17 -29.20
CA HIS A 160 -23.88 11.03 -28.24
C HIS A 160 -23.67 12.49 -28.61
N SER A 161 -24.69 13.05 -29.10
CA SER A 161 -25.03 14.37 -29.62
C SER A 161 -24.54 15.60 -28.82
N SER A 162 -23.90 15.46 -27.70
CA SER A 162 -23.44 16.57 -26.86
C SER A 162 -22.20 17.27 -27.38
N LEU A 163 -21.40 16.60 -28.20
CA LEU A 163 -20.35 17.25 -28.98
C LEU A 163 -20.90 18.07 -30.16
N ARG A 164 -22.18 17.91 -30.50
CA ARG A 164 -22.85 18.57 -31.65
C ARG A 164 -23.49 19.91 -31.34
N ASN A 165 -23.90 20.17 -30.12
CA ASN A 165 -24.84 21.27 -29.86
C ASN A 165 -24.40 22.17 -28.71
N GLY A 166 -23.31 22.90 -28.83
CA GLY A 166 -23.05 24.14 -28.07
C GLY A 166 -23.59 24.23 -26.63
N GLY A 167 -23.75 23.15 -25.91
CA GLY A 167 -24.39 23.09 -24.61
C GLY A 167 -23.47 22.94 -23.41
N GLY A 168 -22.19 22.66 -23.62
CA GLY A 168 -21.24 22.49 -22.53
C GLY A 168 -19.85 22.14 -23.05
N LEU A 169 -18.86 22.17 -22.16
CA LEU A 169 -17.48 21.82 -22.50
C LEU A 169 -17.22 20.35 -22.14
N SER A 170 -16.64 19.61 -23.08
CA SER A 170 -16.09 18.29 -22.81
C SER A 170 -14.84 18.42 -21.96
N HIS A 171 -14.53 17.39 -21.20
CA HIS A 171 -13.31 17.34 -20.37
C HIS A 171 -12.32 16.34 -20.93
N LEU A 172 -11.06 16.75 -20.92
CA LEU A 172 -9.93 15.90 -21.26
C LEU A 172 -9.00 15.80 -20.05
N THR A 173 -8.54 14.59 -19.79
CA THR A 173 -7.42 14.35 -18.86
C THR A 173 -6.33 13.61 -19.59
N LEU A 174 -5.16 14.23 -19.70
CA LEU A 174 -3.94 13.66 -20.23
C LEU A 174 -3.04 13.31 -19.05
N CYS A 175 -2.65 12.05 -18.93
CA CYS A 175 -1.68 11.60 -17.94
C CYS A 175 -0.45 11.05 -18.63
N ARG A 176 0.73 11.32 -18.06
CA ARG A 176 1.99 10.63 -18.38
C ARG A 176 2.54 10.03 -17.10
N GLU A 177 2.85 8.76 -17.12
CA GLU A 177 3.50 8.06 -16.03
C GLU A 177 5.04 8.11 -16.18
N ALA A 178 5.76 7.73 -15.14
CA ALA A 178 7.23 7.74 -15.14
C ALA A 178 7.85 6.85 -16.23
N ASP A 179 7.17 5.79 -16.60
CA ASP A 179 7.58 4.83 -17.64
C ASP A 179 7.42 5.35 -19.08
N GLY A 180 6.84 6.55 -19.23
CA GLY A 180 6.54 7.10 -20.56
C GLY A 180 5.20 6.65 -21.11
N THR A 181 4.40 5.92 -20.36
CA THR A 181 3.02 5.60 -20.72
C THR A 181 2.17 6.85 -20.66
N TRP A 182 1.54 7.17 -21.77
CA TRP A 182 0.55 8.22 -21.88
C TRP A 182 -0.85 7.64 -21.87
N SER A 183 -1.75 8.29 -21.18
CA SER A 183 -3.18 8.01 -21.26
C SER A 183 -3.95 9.30 -21.49
N ILE A 184 -4.93 9.26 -22.37
CA ILE A 184 -5.82 10.37 -22.69
C ILE A 184 -7.24 9.90 -22.46
N THR A 185 -7.91 10.54 -21.51
CA THR A 185 -9.32 10.24 -21.18
C THR A 185 -10.18 11.43 -21.54
N GLY A 186 -11.11 11.23 -22.46
CA GLY A 186 -12.16 12.19 -22.77
C GLY A 186 -13.44 11.87 -22.01
N LYS A 187 -14.10 12.88 -21.47
CA LYS A 187 -15.44 12.79 -20.86
C LYS A 187 -16.39 13.75 -21.51
N ASP A 188 -17.54 13.23 -21.91
CA ASP A 188 -18.68 14.04 -22.33
C ASP A 188 -19.26 14.80 -21.13
N TRP A 189 -19.61 16.07 -21.33
CA TRP A 189 -20.18 16.94 -20.31
C TRP A 189 -21.56 16.47 -19.80
N ASN A 190 -22.32 15.74 -20.61
CA ASN A 190 -23.73 15.42 -20.33
C ASN A 190 -23.96 14.02 -19.75
N LYS A 191 -23.17 13.02 -20.13
CA LYS A 191 -23.46 11.63 -19.79
C LYS A 191 -22.38 10.93 -18.97
N GLY A 192 -21.26 11.56 -18.67
CA GLY A 192 -20.17 10.97 -17.89
C GLY A 192 -19.50 9.77 -18.58
N ALA A 193 -19.97 9.34 -19.73
CA ALA A 193 -19.33 8.33 -20.53
C ALA A 193 -17.99 8.87 -21.07
N GLY A 194 -16.92 8.12 -20.90
CA GLY A 194 -15.58 8.50 -21.33
C GLY A 194 -14.90 7.39 -22.09
N ALA A 195 -13.91 7.78 -22.88
CA ALA A 195 -13.03 6.86 -23.57
C ALA A 195 -11.59 7.14 -23.11
N THR A 196 -10.79 6.10 -22.95
CA THR A 196 -9.38 6.22 -22.61
C THR A 196 -8.53 5.53 -23.66
N VAL A 197 -7.59 6.28 -24.21
CA VAL A 197 -6.58 5.76 -25.14
C VAL A 197 -5.21 5.79 -24.47
N ARG A 198 -4.33 4.84 -24.82
CA ARG A 198 -2.99 4.72 -24.26
C ARG A 198 -1.96 4.51 -25.37
N PHE A 199 -0.78 5.07 -25.15
CA PHE A 199 0.39 4.84 -25.97
C PHE A 199 1.67 4.99 -25.14
N LEU A 200 2.79 4.48 -25.64
CA LEU A 200 4.10 4.56 -25.00
C LEU A 200 5.02 5.47 -25.81
N ASP A 201 5.57 6.49 -25.20
CA ASP A 201 6.69 7.26 -25.74
C ASP A 201 7.56 7.83 -24.61
N THR A 202 8.84 7.49 -24.63
CA THR A 202 9.84 7.84 -23.61
C THR A 202 10.80 8.96 -24.04
N THR A 203 10.62 9.53 -25.23
CA THR A 203 11.63 10.40 -25.85
C THR A 203 11.72 11.80 -25.23
N THR A 204 10.60 12.38 -24.80
CA THR A 204 10.60 13.68 -24.12
C THR A 204 10.40 13.49 -22.64
N THR A 205 11.35 13.92 -21.87
CA THR A 205 11.42 13.68 -20.42
C THR A 205 11.39 14.96 -19.59
N SER A 206 11.27 16.13 -20.21
CA SER A 206 11.13 17.41 -19.50
C SER A 206 10.04 18.28 -20.11
N PHE A 207 9.40 19.10 -19.27
CA PHE A 207 8.31 19.98 -19.66
C PHE A 207 8.42 21.31 -18.93
N SER A 208 8.18 22.41 -19.65
CA SER A 208 8.22 23.77 -19.11
C SER A 208 7.17 24.71 -19.73
N ARG A 209 6.40 24.21 -20.71
CA ARG A 209 5.47 25.04 -21.47
C ARG A 209 4.23 24.27 -21.91
N LEU A 210 3.07 24.89 -21.74
CA LEU A 210 1.81 24.48 -22.34
C LEU A 210 1.43 25.52 -23.39
N VAL A 211 1.08 25.05 -24.60
CA VAL A 211 0.63 25.89 -25.70
C VAL A 211 -0.73 25.37 -26.18
N LEU A 212 -1.76 26.21 -26.06
CA LEU A 212 -3.03 25.95 -26.74
C LEU A 212 -2.92 26.51 -28.13
N LEU A 213 -3.30 25.74 -29.13
CA LEU A 213 -3.21 26.11 -30.52
C LEU A 213 -4.56 26.60 -31.04
N GLY A 214 -4.58 27.81 -31.58
CA GLY A 214 -5.65 28.28 -32.43
C GLY A 214 -5.37 27.83 -33.85
N THR A 215 -6.14 26.87 -34.34
CA THR A 215 -6.00 26.34 -35.69
C THR A 215 -7.08 26.86 -36.60
N GLN A 216 -6.81 26.85 -37.89
CA GLN A 216 -7.78 27.23 -38.91
C GLN A 216 -8.86 26.15 -39.01
N ASN A 217 -9.98 26.37 -38.33
CA ASN A 217 -11.12 25.48 -38.26
C ASN A 217 -12.41 26.21 -38.67
N PHE A 218 -13.44 25.46 -38.97
CA PHE A 218 -14.76 26.02 -39.27
C PHE A 218 -15.40 26.73 -38.07
N ASP A 219 -15.05 26.30 -36.84
CA ASP A 219 -15.62 26.79 -35.62
C ASP A 219 -14.62 27.43 -34.68
N GLU A 220 -15.08 28.29 -33.79
CA GLU A 220 -14.33 28.83 -32.68
C GLU A 220 -13.86 27.71 -31.75
N GLN A 221 -12.64 27.81 -31.27
CA GLN A 221 -12.08 26.87 -30.29
C GLN A 221 -12.11 27.51 -28.92
N VAL A 222 -12.57 26.75 -27.93
CA VAL A 222 -12.69 27.22 -26.56
C VAL A 222 -12.01 26.27 -25.59
N PHE A 223 -11.36 26.85 -24.55
CA PHE A 223 -10.69 26.12 -23.49
C PHE A 223 -11.00 26.72 -22.13
N ASN A 224 -11.05 25.86 -21.11
CA ASN A 224 -11.27 26.34 -19.77
C ASN A 224 -10.81 25.32 -18.71
N LYS A 225 -10.83 25.72 -17.42
CA LYS A 225 -10.47 24.87 -16.28
C LYS A 225 -9.19 24.06 -16.53
N ILE A 226 -8.12 24.77 -16.95
CA ILE A 226 -6.86 24.14 -17.27
C ILE A 226 -6.07 23.94 -16.00
N VAL A 227 -5.85 22.68 -15.62
CA VAL A 227 -5.05 22.31 -14.46
C VAL A 227 -3.93 21.40 -14.93
N LEU A 228 -2.68 21.83 -14.73
CA LEU A 228 -1.51 21.00 -14.94
C LEU A 228 -0.84 20.73 -13.61
N GLU A 229 -0.75 19.47 -13.27
CA GLU A 229 -0.07 18.95 -12.09
C GLU A 229 1.15 18.16 -12.51
N LEU A 230 2.26 18.41 -11.86
CA LEU A 230 3.51 17.70 -12.07
C LEU A 230 3.97 17.13 -10.72
N GLN A 231 4.18 15.82 -10.68
CA GLN A 231 4.97 15.22 -9.62
C GLN A 231 6.43 15.24 -10.07
N PRO A 232 7.30 16.02 -9.42
CA PRO A 232 8.72 16.04 -9.77
C PRO A 232 9.29 14.63 -9.72
N GLY A 233 10.06 14.25 -10.73
CA GLY A 233 10.90 13.07 -10.64
C GLY A 233 11.86 13.27 -9.49
N VAL A 234 11.76 12.43 -8.47
CA VAL A 234 12.71 12.47 -7.37
C VAL A 234 14.06 12.11 -7.95
N LYS A 235 15.05 13.02 -7.89
CA LYS A 235 16.45 12.59 -7.90
C LYS A 235 16.52 11.62 -6.72
N ALA A 236 16.74 10.33 -7.00
CA ALA A 236 16.65 9.30 -5.98
C ALA A 236 17.51 9.75 -4.78
N ALA A 237 16.85 10.23 -3.73
CA ALA A 237 17.50 10.49 -2.47
C ALA A 237 17.94 9.11 -1.94
N PRO A 238 19.13 9.00 -1.37
CA PRO A 238 19.57 7.74 -0.82
C PRO A 238 18.51 7.21 0.17
N THR A 239 18.05 5.99 -0.04
CA THR A 239 17.08 5.35 0.85
C THR A 239 17.80 4.87 2.10
N THR A 240 17.32 5.27 3.27
CA THR A 240 17.82 4.74 4.54
C THR A 240 17.32 3.31 4.71
N ALA A 241 18.25 2.39 4.95
CA ALA A 241 17.90 0.98 5.17
C ALA A 241 17.20 0.77 6.51
N ILE A 242 16.44 -0.27 6.63
CA ILE A 242 15.87 -0.76 7.88
C ILE A 242 16.82 -1.83 8.46
N PRO A 243 17.08 -1.87 9.77
CA PRO A 243 17.82 -2.97 10.37
C PRO A 243 17.18 -4.31 10.02
N LEU A 244 17.93 -5.23 9.46
CA LEU A 244 17.40 -6.52 9.00
C LEU A 244 16.74 -7.31 10.15
N THR A 245 17.30 -7.21 11.35
CA THR A 245 16.73 -7.82 12.56
C THR A 245 15.34 -7.28 12.90
N ALA A 246 15.00 -6.03 12.54
CA ALA A 246 13.66 -5.50 12.77
C ALA A 246 12.61 -6.26 11.94
N PHE A 247 12.92 -6.55 10.66
CA PHE A 247 12.03 -7.37 9.83
C PHE A 247 11.94 -8.81 10.37
N LEU A 248 13.07 -9.46 10.67
CA LEU A 248 13.05 -10.82 11.21
C LEU A 248 12.23 -10.91 12.50
N ASN A 249 12.35 -9.94 13.39
CA ASN A 249 11.62 -9.91 14.66
C ASN A 249 10.10 -9.71 14.47
N SER A 250 9.65 -9.25 13.32
CA SER A 250 8.22 -9.14 13.01
C SER A 250 7.57 -10.48 12.67
N ILE A 251 8.36 -11.50 12.32
CA ILE A 251 7.88 -12.81 11.83
C ILE A 251 7.41 -13.68 12.99
N GLY A 252 6.10 -13.82 13.12
CA GLY A 252 5.45 -14.63 14.13
C GLY A 252 4.53 -15.70 13.57
N VAL A 253 4.06 -16.55 14.45
CA VAL A 253 3.13 -17.64 14.10
C VAL A 253 2.15 -17.92 15.24
N VAL A 254 0.96 -18.34 14.90
CA VAL A 254 0.01 -18.93 15.84
C VAL A 254 0.33 -20.42 16.00
N SER A 255 0.42 -20.88 17.22
CA SER A 255 0.65 -22.31 17.53
C SER A 255 -0.41 -22.82 18.48
N THR A 256 -0.90 -24.02 18.22
CA THR A 256 -1.85 -24.72 19.07
C THR A 256 -1.14 -25.66 20.06
N PHE A 257 0.14 -25.42 20.29
CA PHE A 257 0.89 -26.22 21.26
C PHE A 257 0.53 -25.81 22.70
N PRO A 258 0.75 -26.71 23.66
CA PRO A 258 1.03 -28.12 23.44
C PRO A 258 -0.24 -28.96 23.38
N ASP A 259 -1.41 -28.33 23.41
CA ASP A 259 -2.69 -29.02 23.25
C ASP A 259 -2.92 -29.50 21.81
N ARG A 260 -4.00 -30.23 21.60
CA ARG A 260 -4.44 -30.69 20.28
C ARG A 260 -3.38 -31.52 19.53
N GLY A 261 -2.57 -32.28 20.29
CA GLY A 261 -1.62 -33.22 19.75
C GLY A 261 -0.36 -32.62 19.12
N GLN A 262 0.02 -31.44 19.55
CA GLN A 262 1.27 -30.80 19.14
C GLN A 262 2.28 -30.73 20.30
N PRO A 263 3.12 -31.77 20.53
CA PRO A 263 4.03 -31.82 21.66
C PRO A 263 5.16 -30.80 21.54
N LEU A 264 5.67 -30.33 22.69
CA LEU A 264 6.72 -29.32 22.79
C LEU A 264 7.96 -29.60 21.93
N PRO A 265 8.56 -30.83 21.92
CA PRO A 265 9.73 -31.10 21.10
C PRO A 265 9.51 -30.87 19.59
N LYS A 266 8.31 -31.23 19.10
CA LYS A 266 7.94 -30.99 17.70
C LYS A 266 7.71 -29.53 17.43
N THR A 267 7.10 -28.80 18.35
CA THR A 267 6.94 -27.34 18.25
C THR A 267 8.30 -26.64 18.17
N ILE A 268 9.25 -27.01 19.03
CA ILE A 268 10.62 -26.49 19.01
C ILE A 268 11.26 -26.70 17.63
N GLN A 269 11.16 -27.91 17.06
CA GLN A 269 11.70 -28.23 15.74
C GLN A 269 11.09 -27.33 14.65
N MET A 270 9.76 -27.22 14.61
CA MET A 270 9.04 -26.42 13.61
C MET A 270 9.34 -24.92 13.72
N VAL A 271 9.40 -24.39 14.95
CA VAL A 271 9.69 -22.98 15.20
C VAL A 271 11.12 -22.63 14.79
N LYS A 272 12.10 -23.47 15.13
CA LYS A 272 13.51 -23.31 14.72
C LYS A 272 13.63 -23.39 13.19
N TYR A 273 12.96 -24.37 12.57
CA TYR A 273 13.01 -24.54 11.12
C TYR A 273 12.47 -23.32 10.37
N GLY A 274 11.28 -22.80 10.73
CA GLY A 274 10.68 -21.63 10.08
C GLY A 274 11.39 -20.31 10.40
N GLY A 275 12.25 -20.29 11.44
CA GLY A 275 12.96 -19.07 11.86
C GLY A 275 12.04 -18.03 12.51
N PHE A 276 10.92 -18.47 13.09
CA PHE A 276 9.98 -17.59 13.80
C PHE A 276 10.64 -16.93 15.00
N ARG A 277 10.29 -15.67 15.27
CA ARG A 277 10.83 -14.88 16.38
C ARG A 277 9.86 -14.71 17.53
N TRP A 278 8.59 -14.90 17.27
CA TRP A 278 7.56 -14.86 18.30
C TRP A 278 6.42 -15.82 17.99
N VAL A 279 5.70 -16.19 19.03
CA VAL A 279 4.55 -17.08 18.96
C VAL A 279 3.39 -16.39 19.67
N ARG A 280 2.22 -16.41 19.06
CA ARG A 280 1.01 -15.98 19.73
C ARG A 280 0.68 -16.96 20.84
N GLY A 281 0.55 -16.46 22.05
CA GLY A 281 0.22 -17.19 23.27
C GLY A 281 -0.89 -16.53 24.06
N GLY A 282 -1.12 -17.00 25.26
CA GLY A 282 -2.12 -16.46 26.15
C GLY A 282 -2.56 -17.49 27.20
N ILE A 283 -3.60 -17.12 27.92
CA ILE A 283 -4.14 -17.98 28.97
C ILE A 283 -5.17 -19.00 28.48
N GLU A 284 -5.46 -19.03 27.18
CA GLU A 284 -6.34 -20.03 26.58
C GLU A 284 -5.72 -21.43 26.67
N GLY A 285 -6.45 -22.36 27.24
CA GLY A 285 -5.97 -23.74 27.47
C GLY A 285 -4.88 -23.85 28.53
N LEU A 286 -4.45 -22.76 29.18
CA LEU A 286 -3.42 -22.76 30.22
C LEU A 286 -3.95 -23.42 31.48
N THR A 287 -3.22 -24.42 31.97
CA THR A 287 -3.52 -25.17 33.18
C THR A 287 -2.34 -25.15 34.16
N ASP A 288 -2.59 -25.44 35.42
CA ASP A 288 -1.51 -25.54 36.43
C ASP A 288 -0.76 -26.88 36.30
N LYS A 289 -1.42 -27.89 35.80
CA LYS A 289 -0.91 -29.26 35.58
C LYS A 289 -1.38 -29.76 34.24
N GLY A 290 -0.51 -30.37 33.47
CA GLY A 290 -0.87 -30.90 32.15
C GLY A 290 0.12 -30.45 31.08
N PRO A 291 -0.24 -30.60 29.81
CA PRO A 291 0.67 -30.32 28.71
C PRO A 291 0.88 -28.82 28.45
N THR A 292 -0.05 -27.97 28.88
CA THR A 292 -0.01 -26.52 28.63
C THR A 292 0.14 -25.75 29.95
N THR A 293 1.35 -25.57 30.40
CA THR A 293 1.69 -24.80 31.60
C THR A 293 2.60 -23.62 31.26
N ILE A 294 2.75 -22.67 32.17
CA ILE A 294 3.75 -21.60 32.02
C ILE A 294 5.15 -22.16 31.77
N GLN A 295 5.50 -23.25 32.43
CA GLN A 295 6.81 -23.88 32.24
C GLN A 295 7.01 -24.35 30.80
N THR A 296 5.98 -24.86 30.14
CA THR A 296 6.04 -25.26 28.72
C THR A 296 6.38 -24.09 27.80
N TYR A 297 5.82 -22.89 28.07
CA TYR A 297 6.17 -21.67 27.34
C TYR A 297 7.61 -21.23 27.63
N LEU A 298 8.03 -21.28 28.89
CA LEU A 298 9.41 -20.96 29.28
C LEU A 298 10.42 -21.91 28.64
N ASP A 299 10.11 -23.19 28.55
CA ASP A 299 10.96 -24.19 27.88
C ASP A 299 11.02 -23.92 26.37
N LEU A 300 9.91 -23.57 25.71
CA LEU A 300 9.91 -23.18 24.31
C LEU A 300 10.79 -21.92 24.10
N HIS A 301 10.62 -20.90 24.94
CA HIS A 301 11.45 -19.71 24.89
C HIS A 301 12.94 -20.05 25.06
N LYS A 302 13.29 -20.81 26.08
CA LYS A 302 14.67 -21.22 26.36
C LYS A 302 15.34 -21.92 25.19
N GLU A 303 14.58 -22.79 24.51
CA GLU A 303 15.09 -23.59 23.39
C GLU A 303 15.16 -22.84 22.05
N THR A 304 14.31 -21.83 21.85
CA THR A 304 14.13 -21.18 20.54
C THR A 304 14.42 -19.69 20.53
N GLY A 305 14.39 -19.04 21.71
CA GLY A 305 14.47 -17.58 21.84
C GLY A 305 13.17 -16.84 21.45
N VAL A 306 12.09 -17.55 21.09
CA VAL A 306 10.82 -16.88 20.73
C VAL A 306 10.21 -16.19 21.94
N ARG A 307 9.60 -15.04 21.70
CA ARG A 307 8.77 -14.32 22.69
C ARG A 307 7.30 -14.58 22.44
N PHE A 308 6.47 -14.22 23.40
CA PHE A 308 5.03 -14.47 23.32
C PHE A 308 4.25 -13.15 23.39
N SER A 309 3.26 -12.95 22.49
CA SER A 309 2.10 -12.15 22.88
C SER A 309 1.33 -12.93 23.93
N TRP A 310 0.76 -12.25 24.91
CA TRP A 310 0.09 -12.90 26.03
C TRP A 310 -1.33 -12.37 26.14
N GLY A 311 -2.29 -13.14 25.67
CA GLY A 311 -3.64 -12.69 25.40
C GLY A 311 -4.71 -13.34 26.31
N LEU A 312 -5.85 -12.65 26.36
CA LEU A 312 -7.08 -13.19 26.92
C LEU A 312 -7.67 -14.28 26.02
N VAL A 313 -8.36 -15.23 26.64
CA VAL A 313 -9.03 -16.31 25.91
C VAL A 313 -10.24 -15.79 25.10
N SER A 314 -10.68 -16.58 24.15
CA SER A 314 -11.94 -16.40 23.43
C SER A 314 -13.10 -16.36 24.46
N GLY A 315 -13.80 -15.22 24.52
CA GLY A 315 -14.92 -15.02 25.47
C GLY A 315 -14.53 -14.86 26.95
N GLY A 316 -13.23 -14.94 27.30
CA GLY A 316 -12.76 -14.82 28.68
C GLY A 316 -12.49 -13.38 29.12
N SER A 317 -12.44 -13.16 30.45
CA SER A 317 -12.24 -11.84 31.05
C SER A 317 -11.37 -11.87 32.31
N ASP A 318 -10.56 -12.91 32.50
CA ASP A 318 -9.73 -13.10 33.70
C ASP A 318 -8.41 -12.33 33.59
N LEU A 319 -8.45 -11.05 33.90
CA LEU A 319 -7.27 -10.17 33.93
C LEU A 319 -6.27 -10.61 34.99
N THR A 320 -6.71 -11.12 36.14
CA THR A 320 -5.82 -11.56 37.21
C THR A 320 -4.96 -12.71 36.74
N LYS A 321 -5.56 -13.74 36.18
CA LYS A 321 -4.83 -14.88 35.62
C LYS A 321 -3.87 -14.44 34.50
N LEU A 322 -4.31 -13.52 33.61
CA LEU A 322 -3.46 -13.02 32.53
C LEU A 322 -2.20 -12.33 33.09
N ILE A 323 -2.36 -11.43 34.06
CA ILE A 323 -1.25 -10.67 34.65
C ILE A 323 -0.32 -11.58 35.44
N ASP A 324 -0.87 -12.45 36.30
CA ASP A 324 -0.06 -13.32 37.16
C ASP A 324 0.76 -14.32 36.36
N THR A 325 0.18 -14.88 35.30
CA THR A 325 0.89 -15.82 34.41
C THR A 325 1.89 -15.13 33.46
N ALA A 326 1.77 -13.83 33.23
CA ALA A 326 2.76 -13.08 32.46
C ALA A 326 4.04 -12.82 33.27
N ARG A 327 3.99 -12.75 34.61
CA ARG A 327 5.15 -12.40 35.46
C ARG A 327 6.35 -13.35 35.27
N PRO A 328 6.20 -14.68 35.23
CA PRO A 328 7.30 -15.58 34.89
C PRO A 328 7.89 -15.33 33.50
N LEU A 329 7.05 -14.99 32.49
CA LEU A 329 7.50 -14.64 31.14
C LEU A 329 8.32 -13.33 31.15
N VAL A 330 7.90 -12.35 31.94
CA VAL A 330 8.67 -11.10 32.15
C VAL A 330 10.04 -11.39 32.77
N LYS A 331 10.09 -12.24 33.79
CA LYS A 331 11.33 -12.61 34.46
C LYS A 331 12.33 -13.31 33.53
N ALA A 332 11.81 -14.08 32.57
CA ALA A 332 12.60 -14.81 31.59
C ALA A 332 12.92 -14.00 30.31
N ASP A 333 12.47 -12.75 30.19
CA ASP A 333 12.49 -11.94 28.93
C ASP A 333 11.72 -12.59 27.76
N ALA A 334 10.73 -13.40 28.09
CA ALA A 334 9.92 -14.16 27.13
C ALA A 334 8.62 -13.44 26.74
N LEU A 335 8.22 -12.37 27.46
CA LEU A 335 7.04 -11.59 27.10
C LEU A 335 7.37 -10.61 25.98
N LEU A 336 6.50 -10.56 24.96
CA LEU A 336 6.57 -9.58 23.87
C LEU A 336 5.56 -8.44 24.11
N ALA A 337 4.31 -8.79 24.35
CA ALA A 337 3.20 -7.86 24.50
C ALA A 337 2.06 -8.50 25.28
N PHE A 338 1.15 -7.67 25.82
CA PHE A 338 -0.17 -8.14 26.22
C PHE A 338 -1.15 -7.99 25.06
N GLU A 339 -2.11 -8.89 24.95
CA GLU A 339 -3.12 -8.90 23.89
C GLU A 339 -4.52 -8.93 24.51
N GLY A 340 -5.46 -8.17 23.93
CA GLY A 340 -6.87 -8.23 24.31
C GLY A 340 -7.56 -9.53 23.92
N ASN A 341 -8.88 -9.54 23.98
CA ASN A 341 -9.65 -10.73 23.66
C ASN A 341 -9.50 -11.17 22.20
N ASN A 342 -9.48 -12.49 22.04
CA ASN A 342 -9.60 -13.12 20.73
C ASN A 342 -11.01 -12.95 20.20
N GLU A 343 -11.14 -12.33 19.04
CA GLU A 343 -12.36 -12.24 18.22
C GLU A 343 -13.66 -12.03 19.00
N PRO A 344 -13.78 -10.94 19.77
CA PRO A 344 -14.99 -10.72 20.56
C PRO A 344 -16.24 -10.49 19.70
N ASN A 345 -16.12 -10.31 18.39
CA ASN A 345 -17.23 -10.35 17.44
C ASN A 345 -17.80 -11.79 17.29
N ASN A 346 -16.96 -12.82 17.38
CA ASN A 346 -17.36 -14.23 17.38
C ASN A 346 -17.63 -14.75 18.80
N TRP A 347 -16.80 -14.34 19.74
CA TRP A 347 -16.78 -14.84 21.13
C TRP A 347 -17.06 -13.70 22.10
N GLY A 348 -18.34 -13.36 22.31
CA GLY A 348 -18.73 -12.32 23.25
C GLY A 348 -18.22 -12.58 24.67
N VAL A 349 -17.87 -11.52 25.38
CA VAL A 349 -17.34 -11.58 26.75
C VAL A 349 -18.40 -11.24 27.79
N THR A 350 -18.21 -11.74 29.02
CA THR A 350 -18.93 -11.24 30.19
C THR A 350 -17.93 -10.59 31.13
N TYR A 351 -18.08 -9.29 31.35
CA TYR A 351 -17.19 -8.53 32.22
C TYR A 351 -17.98 -7.61 33.16
N GLN A 352 -17.64 -7.63 34.45
CA GLN A 352 -18.36 -6.89 35.51
C GLN A 352 -19.89 -7.13 35.46
N GLY A 353 -20.29 -8.39 35.24
CA GLY A 353 -21.69 -8.80 35.19
C GLY A 353 -22.44 -8.37 33.92
N LYS A 354 -21.77 -7.79 32.92
CA LYS A 354 -22.39 -7.36 31.67
C LYS A 354 -21.82 -8.15 30.48
N LYS A 355 -22.69 -8.51 29.54
CA LYS A 355 -22.28 -9.14 28.27
C LYS A 355 -21.91 -8.07 27.23
N GLY A 356 -20.91 -8.35 26.39
CA GLY A 356 -20.51 -7.49 25.29
C GLY A 356 -19.87 -8.28 24.16
N GLY A 357 -19.90 -7.74 22.96
CA GLY A 357 -19.42 -8.44 21.76
C GLY A 357 -20.34 -9.57 21.30
N GLY A 358 -19.97 -10.29 20.25
CA GLY A 358 -20.80 -11.32 19.65
C GLY A 358 -22.16 -10.78 19.25
N ARG A 359 -23.22 -11.47 19.67
CA ARG A 359 -24.61 -11.06 19.45
C ARG A 359 -25.18 -10.13 20.54
N ALA A 360 -24.36 -9.67 21.48
CA ALA A 360 -24.82 -8.76 22.51
C ALA A 360 -25.17 -7.38 21.90
N PRO A 361 -26.17 -6.68 22.44
CA PRO A 361 -26.59 -5.37 21.92
C PRO A 361 -25.57 -4.25 22.17
N SER A 362 -24.54 -4.52 22.95
CA SER A 362 -23.53 -3.52 23.33
C SER A 362 -22.12 -4.11 23.36
N TRP A 363 -21.15 -3.31 23.01
CA TRP A 363 -19.72 -3.62 23.13
C TRP A 363 -19.07 -3.02 24.37
N LEU A 364 -19.87 -2.41 25.26
CA LEU A 364 -19.36 -1.70 26.43
C LEU A 364 -18.53 -2.60 27.36
N ALA A 365 -18.92 -3.87 27.54
CA ALA A 365 -18.16 -4.82 28.35
C ALA A 365 -16.79 -5.12 27.76
N VAL A 366 -16.71 -5.28 26.44
CA VAL A 366 -15.43 -5.45 25.70
C VAL A 366 -14.55 -4.20 25.87
N ALA A 367 -15.12 -3.02 25.70
CA ALA A 367 -14.40 -1.75 25.82
C ALA A 367 -13.85 -1.56 27.24
N LYS A 368 -14.65 -1.83 28.27
CA LYS A 368 -14.21 -1.74 29.68
C LYS A 368 -13.10 -2.73 29.98
N LEU A 369 -13.23 -3.97 29.53
CA LEU A 369 -12.21 -5.00 29.74
C LEU A 369 -10.88 -4.60 29.08
N GLN A 370 -10.92 -4.10 27.85
CA GLN A 370 -9.73 -3.68 27.13
C GLN A 370 -9.06 -2.46 27.80
N ARG A 371 -9.85 -1.47 28.26
CA ARG A 371 -9.34 -0.35 29.04
C ARG A 371 -8.69 -0.83 30.34
N ASP A 372 -9.35 -1.71 31.10
CA ASP A 372 -8.86 -2.18 32.38
C ASP A 372 -7.58 -3.01 32.24
N LEU A 373 -7.46 -3.77 31.13
CA LEU A 373 -6.19 -4.42 30.74
C LEU A 373 -5.09 -3.37 30.55
N TYR A 374 -5.37 -2.35 29.73
CA TYR A 374 -4.40 -1.29 29.45
C TYR A 374 -3.97 -0.58 30.73
N ASP A 375 -4.92 -0.14 31.53
CA ASP A 375 -4.65 0.60 32.79
C ASP A 375 -3.88 -0.28 33.77
N THR A 376 -4.24 -1.56 33.92
CA THR A 376 -3.53 -2.51 34.81
C THR A 376 -2.07 -2.68 34.39
N VAL A 377 -1.80 -2.89 33.10
CA VAL A 377 -0.43 -3.04 32.59
C VAL A 377 0.36 -1.75 32.76
N LYS A 378 -0.24 -0.59 32.45
CA LYS A 378 0.48 0.70 32.52
C LYS A 378 0.67 1.22 33.94
N ALA A 379 -0.14 0.80 34.88
CA ALA A 379 0.03 1.14 36.32
C ALA A 379 1.13 0.30 36.99
N ASP A 380 1.42 -0.91 36.52
CA ASP A 380 2.43 -1.80 37.11
C ASP A 380 3.86 -1.42 36.65
N PRO A 381 4.77 -1.02 37.57
CA PRO A 381 6.14 -0.63 37.20
C PRO A 381 6.94 -1.69 36.47
N SER A 382 6.64 -2.98 36.68
CA SER A 382 7.34 -4.10 36.04
C SER A 382 6.79 -4.40 34.66
N LEU A 383 5.52 -4.04 34.39
CA LEU A 383 4.81 -4.37 33.14
C LEU A 383 4.66 -3.19 32.18
N LYS A 384 4.66 -1.94 32.67
CA LYS A 384 4.36 -0.73 31.89
C LYS A 384 5.18 -0.55 30.62
N LYS A 385 6.38 -1.14 30.56
CA LYS A 385 7.25 -1.11 29.37
C LYS A 385 6.76 -1.98 28.23
N TYR A 386 5.92 -2.98 28.52
CA TYR A 386 5.39 -3.87 27.50
C TYR A 386 4.20 -3.23 26.77
N PRO A 387 4.13 -3.35 25.45
CA PRO A 387 2.98 -2.85 24.71
C PRO A 387 1.73 -3.68 25.02
N VAL A 388 0.60 -3.00 24.97
CA VAL A 388 -0.73 -3.60 24.99
C VAL A 388 -1.29 -3.53 23.59
N TRP A 389 -1.55 -4.68 22.99
CA TRP A 389 -2.24 -4.81 21.72
C TRP A 389 -3.74 -4.85 21.96
N SER A 390 -4.51 -4.26 21.04
CA SER A 390 -5.97 -4.23 21.18
C SER A 390 -6.58 -5.63 21.06
N ILE A 391 -7.87 -5.71 21.27
CA ILE A 391 -8.64 -6.87 20.84
C ILE A 391 -8.36 -7.16 19.37
N SER A 392 -8.50 -8.42 18.99
CA SER A 392 -8.47 -8.84 17.58
C SER A 392 -9.89 -9.15 17.11
N GLU A 393 -10.25 -8.68 15.95
CA GLU A 393 -11.56 -8.94 15.33
C GLU A 393 -11.38 -9.76 14.06
N SER A 394 -12.21 -10.80 13.92
CA SER A 394 -12.20 -11.68 12.75
C SER A 394 -12.84 -10.98 11.58
N GLY A 395 -12.05 -10.62 10.59
CA GLY A 395 -12.51 -9.94 9.38
C GLY A 395 -13.33 -8.69 9.70
N ALA A 396 -13.37 -7.72 8.90
CA ALA A 396 -14.19 -6.53 9.15
C ALA A 396 -15.61 -6.71 8.58
N GLU A 397 -16.32 -7.70 9.03
CA GLU A 397 -17.64 -8.02 8.45
C GLU A 397 -18.64 -6.90 8.62
N VAL A 398 -18.68 -6.29 9.78
CA VAL A 398 -19.68 -5.25 10.09
C VAL A 398 -19.00 -4.02 10.66
N ASP A 399 -18.23 -4.15 11.70
CA ASP A 399 -17.63 -3.07 12.45
C ASP A 399 -16.26 -3.52 12.96
N ASN A 400 -15.20 -3.21 12.24
CA ASN A 400 -13.84 -3.49 12.70
C ASN A 400 -13.49 -2.58 13.88
N VAL A 401 -13.66 -3.10 15.09
CA VAL A 401 -13.41 -2.36 16.32
C VAL A 401 -11.95 -2.36 16.75
N GLY A 402 -11.09 -3.13 16.09
CA GLY A 402 -9.68 -3.23 16.46
C GLY A 402 -8.95 -1.88 16.47
N LEU A 403 -9.15 -1.07 15.46
CA LEU A 403 -8.58 0.28 15.39
C LEU A 403 -9.18 1.25 16.41
N GLN A 404 -10.43 1.06 16.78
CA GLN A 404 -11.14 1.89 17.75
C GLN A 404 -10.54 1.77 19.15
N PHE A 405 -9.87 0.66 19.43
CA PHE A 405 -9.27 0.37 20.73
C PHE A 405 -7.83 0.88 20.86
N LEU A 406 -7.51 2.02 20.27
CA LEU A 406 -6.29 2.77 20.58
C LEU A 406 -6.57 3.91 21.55
N THR A 407 -7.35 4.88 21.09
CA THR A 407 -7.78 6.05 21.88
C THR A 407 -9.09 6.56 21.31
N ILE A 408 -10.05 6.91 22.15
CA ILE A 408 -11.30 7.52 21.70
C ILE A 408 -11.07 9.01 21.38
N PRO A 409 -11.21 9.45 20.13
CA PRO A 409 -11.11 10.85 19.77
C PRO A 409 -12.21 11.69 20.41
N LYS A 410 -11.90 12.96 20.71
CA LYS A 410 -12.91 13.91 21.19
C LYS A 410 -14.06 14.05 20.15
N GLY A 411 -15.29 13.93 20.62
CA GLY A 411 -16.47 14.07 19.77
C GLY A 411 -16.84 12.84 18.94
N ALA A 412 -16.18 11.71 19.17
CA ALA A 412 -16.48 10.45 18.45
C ALA A 412 -17.87 9.87 18.77
N GLY A 413 -18.48 10.25 19.89
CA GLY A 413 -19.80 9.75 20.30
C GLY A 413 -19.80 8.24 20.59
N SER A 414 -18.71 7.72 21.14
CA SER A 414 -18.56 6.30 21.45
C SER A 414 -19.16 5.92 22.81
N LEU A 415 -19.17 4.62 23.11
CA LEU A 415 -19.63 4.07 24.40
C LEU A 415 -18.77 4.47 25.61
N MET A 416 -17.56 4.97 25.36
CA MET A 416 -16.60 5.36 26.39
C MET A 416 -16.24 6.84 26.23
N PRO A 417 -15.80 7.50 27.32
CA PRO A 417 -15.40 8.91 27.29
C PRO A 417 -14.28 9.19 26.29
N ALA A 418 -14.30 10.37 25.68
CA ALA A 418 -13.20 10.84 24.84
C ALA A 418 -11.89 10.86 25.63
N GLY A 419 -10.79 10.46 24.97
CA GLY A 419 -9.47 10.32 25.58
C GLY A 419 -9.23 8.98 26.29
N THR A 420 -10.22 8.08 26.38
CA THR A 420 -10.00 6.73 26.91
C THR A 420 -8.96 6.00 26.07
N LYS A 421 -7.93 5.47 26.71
CA LYS A 421 -6.86 4.68 26.09
C LYS A 421 -7.11 3.20 26.30
N TYR A 422 -6.82 2.39 25.28
CA TYR A 422 -7.08 0.96 25.29
C TYR A 422 -5.87 0.11 24.90
N ALA A 423 -4.99 0.64 24.07
CA ALA A 423 -3.88 -0.11 23.51
C ALA A 423 -2.75 0.82 23.04
N ASP A 424 -1.59 0.26 22.79
CA ASP A 424 -0.48 0.91 22.11
C ASP A 424 -0.50 0.59 20.60
N TYR A 425 -1.10 -0.55 20.22
CA TYR A 425 -1.18 -1.03 18.83
C TYR A 425 -2.58 -1.54 18.51
N ALA A 426 -3.05 -1.19 17.33
CA ALA A 426 -4.25 -1.80 16.78
C ALA A 426 -3.96 -3.23 16.33
N ASN A 427 -4.89 -4.14 16.58
CA ASN A 427 -4.78 -5.55 16.25
C ASN A 427 -6.02 -6.02 15.51
N VAL A 428 -5.85 -6.78 14.44
CA VAL A 428 -6.95 -7.37 13.69
C VAL A 428 -6.57 -8.75 13.19
N HIS A 429 -7.58 -9.58 12.90
CA HIS A 429 -7.42 -10.83 12.18
C HIS A 429 -7.86 -10.63 10.73
N ASN A 430 -6.92 -10.47 9.84
CA ASN A 430 -7.15 -10.14 8.44
C ASN A 430 -6.56 -11.21 7.52
N TYR A 431 -7.40 -12.07 7.00
CA TYR A 431 -7.00 -13.15 6.10
C TYR A 431 -6.94 -12.68 4.65
N ILE A 432 -5.92 -13.14 3.90
CA ILE A 432 -5.82 -12.88 2.46
C ILE A 432 -6.92 -13.65 1.72
N TYR A 433 -7.09 -14.91 2.08
CA TYR A 433 -8.05 -15.81 1.48
C TYR A 433 -8.66 -16.74 2.51
N HIS A 434 -9.97 -16.75 2.52
CA HIS A 434 -10.80 -17.69 3.26
C HIS A 434 -11.81 -18.29 2.28
N PRO A 435 -12.36 -19.49 2.50
CA PRO A 435 -13.37 -20.08 1.60
C PRO A 435 -14.58 -19.19 1.29
N GLY A 436 -14.88 -18.22 2.16
CA GLY A 436 -15.89 -17.20 1.92
C GLY A 436 -15.42 -15.99 1.10
N SER A 437 -14.15 -15.93 0.67
CA SER A 437 -13.56 -14.84 -0.10
C SER A 437 -13.02 -15.35 -1.42
N PRO A 438 -13.85 -15.46 -2.49
CA PRO A 438 -13.48 -16.18 -3.70
C PRO A 438 -12.47 -15.46 -4.60
N ASP A 439 -12.23 -14.17 -4.41
CA ASP A 439 -11.45 -13.36 -5.35
C ASP A 439 -9.99 -13.26 -4.98
N LEU A 440 -9.12 -13.90 -5.79
CA LEU A 440 -7.68 -13.71 -5.75
C LEU A 440 -7.25 -12.92 -7.00
N LYS A 441 -6.66 -11.74 -6.79
CA LYS A 441 -6.24 -10.80 -7.85
C LYS A 441 -4.73 -10.59 -7.82
N ASP A 442 -4.18 -10.04 -8.89
CA ASP A 442 -2.82 -9.47 -8.87
C ASP A 442 -2.71 -8.44 -7.73
N ASN A 443 -1.54 -8.32 -7.14
CA ASN A 443 -1.33 -7.66 -5.85
C ASN A 443 -2.09 -8.35 -4.70
N LYS A 444 -2.07 -9.67 -4.70
CA LYS A 444 -2.85 -10.56 -3.83
C LYS A 444 -2.69 -10.32 -2.33
N THR A 445 -1.56 -9.77 -1.91
CA THR A 445 -1.34 -9.39 -0.51
C THR A 445 -1.31 -7.87 -0.33
N TRP A 446 -0.73 -7.13 -1.25
CA TRP A 446 -0.63 -5.67 -1.18
C TRP A 446 -1.98 -4.96 -1.27
N ASN A 447 -2.81 -5.39 -2.21
CA ASN A 447 -4.17 -4.88 -2.41
C ASN A 447 -5.18 -6.00 -2.19
N ALA A 448 -5.06 -6.72 -1.10
CA ALA A 448 -5.98 -7.78 -0.78
C ALA A 448 -7.43 -7.32 -0.94
N ALA A 449 -8.27 -8.19 -1.49
CA ALA A 449 -9.59 -7.86 -1.98
C ALA A 449 -10.41 -7.05 -0.96
N ALA A 450 -10.99 -5.97 -1.41
CA ALA A 450 -12.00 -5.26 -0.64
C ALA A 450 -13.18 -6.22 -0.38
N PRO A 451 -13.81 -6.17 0.79
CA PRO A 451 -14.98 -7.00 1.08
C PRO A 451 -16.08 -6.78 0.05
N THR A 452 -16.67 -7.87 -0.38
CA THR A 452 -17.85 -7.89 -1.24
C THR A 452 -19.01 -8.57 -0.50
N SER A 453 -20.20 -8.56 -1.07
CA SER A 453 -21.33 -9.32 -0.51
C SER A 453 -21.07 -10.83 -0.41
N LEU A 454 -20.05 -11.33 -1.15
CA LEU A 454 -19.64 -12.74 -1.16
C LEU A 454 -18.44 -12.98 -0.24
N CYS A 455 -17.70 -11.93 0.13
CA CYS A 455 -16.53 -11.99 0.96
C CYS A 455 -16.89 -11.58 2.39
N LYS A 456 -16.86 -12.53 3.32
CA LYS A 456 -17.19 -12.29 4.73
C LYS A 456 -16.01 -11.82 5.58
N VAL A 457 -14.80 -11.89 5.04
CA VAL A 457 -13.59 -11.45 5.72
C VAL A 457 -12.93 -10.37 4.90
N ASP A 458 -12.32 -9.39 5.58
CA ASP A 458 -11.50 -8.40 4.92
C ASP A 458 -10.30 -9.07 4.26
N GLY A 459 -9.86 -8.45 3.19
CA GLY A 459 -8.50 -8.66 2.75
C GLY A 459 -7.50 -8.10 3.76
N LEU A 460 -6.21 -8.26 3.47
CA LEU A 460 -5.14 -7.97 4.42
C LEU A 460 -5.19 -6.55 5.01
N TYR A 461 -5.67 -5.59 4.25
CA TYR A 461 -5.81 -4.19 4.65
C TYR A 461 -7.26 -3.71 4.66
N GLY A 462 -8.13 -4.51 4.20
CA GLY A 462 -9.59 -4.43 4.10
C GLY A 462 -10.28 -3.15 4.51
N ASN A 463 -11.35 -3.30 5.25
CA ASN A 463 -12.25 -2.21 5.65
C ASN A 463 -11.77 -1.36 6.83
N HIS A 464 -10.54 -1.50 7.28
CA HIS A 464 -10.05 -0.78 8.45
C HIS A 464 -10.36 0.72 8.39
N GLY A 465 -10.06 1.36 7.26
CA GLY A 465 -10.35 2.77 7.06
C GLY A 465 -11.83 3.08 7.00
N VAL A 466 -12.60 2.26 6.31
CA VAL A 466 -14.04 2.45 6.12
C VAL A 466 -14.78 2.32 7.44
N THR A 467 -14.52 1.27 8.21
CA THR A 467 -15.18 1.04 9.49
C THR A 467 -14.80 2.09 10.52
N TRP A 468 -13.52 2.41 10.60
CA TRP A 468 -13.03 3.47 11.47
C TRP A 468 -13.64 4.82 11.13
N ALA A 469 -13.64 5.21 9.85
CA ALA A 469 -14.24 6.46 9.41
C ALA A 469 -15.74 6.51 9.66
N LYS A 470 -16.44 5.39 9.52
CA LYS A 470 -17.88 5.29 9.79
C LYS A 470 -18.21 5.58 11.24
N HIS A 471 -17.44 5.01 12.19
CA HIS A 471 -17.74 5.15 13.61
C HIS A 471 -17.05 6.33 14.29
N PHE A 472 -15.82 6.62 13.90
CA PHE A 472 -14.98 7.60 14.59
C PHE A 472 -14.52 8.76 13.73
N ARG A 473 -14.78 8.74 12.42
CA ARG A 473 -14.30 9.75 11.44
C ARG A 473 -12.78 9.97 11.56
N GLY A 474 -12.03 8.89 11.85
CA GLY A 474 -10.70 9.03 12.41
C GLY A 474 -9.59 9.07 11.40
N TYR A 475 -9.54 8.14 10.45
CA TYR A 475 -8.32 7.94 9.66
C TYR A 475 -8.63 7.76 8.18
N SER A 476 -7.86 8.45 7.32
CA SER A 476 -7.76 8.15 5.90
C SER A 476 -6.95 6.88 5.67
N GLU A 477 -6.98 6.31 4.47
CA GLU A 477 -6.12 5.17 4.12
C GLU A 477 -4.64 5.48 4.28
N ASP A 478 -4.21 6.70 3.95
CA ASP A 478 -2.84 7.14 4.11
C ASP A 478 -2.43 7.18 5.59
N GLU A 479 -3.29 7.72 6.45
CA GLU A 479 -3.07 7.72 7.91
C GLU A 479 -3.07 6.31 8.47
N LEU A 480 -3.96 5.44 7.98
CA LEU A 480 -4.02 4.04 8.40
C LEU A 480 -2.68 3.32 8.20
N SER A 481 -1.93 3.62 7.17
CA SER A 481 -0.62 3.01 6.90
C SER A 481 0.44 3.35 7.96
N THR A 482 0.27 4.43 8.70
CA THR A 482 1.23 4.92 9.70
C THR A 482 0.86 4.60 11.15
N LEU A 483 -0.35 4.12 11.41
CA LEU A 483 -0.77 3.75 12.77
C LEU A 483 0.01 2.54 13.27
N PRO A 484 0.37 2.50 14.56
CA PRO A 484 0.96 1.31 15.16
C PRO A 484 0.03 0.11 15.04
N ARG A 485 0.50 -0.96 14.41
CA ARG A 485 -0.31 -2.13 14.09
C ARG A 485 0.41 -3.43 14.32
N VAL A 486 -0.41 -4.43 14.63
CA VAL A 486 -0.04 -5.83 14.67
C VAL A 486 -1.15 -6.66 14.03
N THR A 487 -0.78 -7.82 13.53
CA THR A 487 -1.72 -8.86 13.15
C THR A 487 -1.36 -10.09 13.95
N THR A 488 -2.23 -10.51 14.86
CA THR A 488 -2.00 -11.69 15.70
C THR A 488 -2.56 -12.96 15.10
N GLU A 489 -3.33 -12.84 14.01
CA GLU A 489 -3.82 -13.99 13.23
C GLU A 489 -4.16 -13.56 11.81
N THR A 490 -3.50 -14.14 10.85
CA THR A 490 -3.76 -13.99 9.42
C THR A 490 -3.38 -15.27 8.70
N GLY A 491 -3.73 -15.41 7.44
CA GLY A 491 -3.36 -16.61 6.70
C GLY A 491 -4.03 -16.76 5.36
N CYS A 492 -3.75 -17.91 4.77
CA CYS A 492 -4.31 -18.33 3.50
C CYS A 492 -4.52 -19.83 3.53
N THR A 493 -5.77 -20.29 3.47
CA THR A 493 -6.07 -21.73 3.46
C THR A 493 -5.87 -22.34 2.08
N ILE A 494 -5.45 -23.61 2.03
CA ILE A 494 -5.42 -24.40 0.80
C ILE A 494 -6.85 -24.88 0.52
N ALA A 495 -7.57 -24.13 -0.29
CA ALA A 495 -8.94 -24.44 -0.71
C ALA A 495 -9.29 -23.70 -2.00
N GLY A 496 -10.22 -24.21 -2.79
CA GLY A 496 -10.64 -23.58 -4.04
C GLY A 496 -9.48 -23.34 -5.00
N PRO A 497 -9.22 -22.08 -5.41
CA PRO A 497 -8.12 -21.77 -6.32
C PRO A 497 -6.75 -21.78 -5.65
N ILE A 498 -6.67 -21.89 -4.33
CA ILE A 498 -5.44 -21.82 -3.57
C ILE A 498 -4.77 -23.18 -3.48
N THR A 499 -3.70 -23.35 -4.25
CA THR A 499 -2.82 -24.50 -4.15
C THR A 499 -1.80 -24.33 -3.01
N GLU A 500 -1.10 -25.38 -2.63
CA GLU A 500 0.00 -25.30 -1.65
C GLU A 500 1.09 -24.31 -2.09
N ASN A 501 1.34 -24.19 -3.40
CA ASN A 501 2.31 -23.21 -3.92
C ASN A 501 1.80 -21.78 -3.76
N ILE A 502 0.57 -21.51 -4.13
CA ILE A 502 -0.05 -20.17 -3.98
C ILE A 502 -0.10 -19.78 -2.50
N GLN A 503 -0.45 -20.71 -1.60
CA GLN A 503 -0.39 -20.47 -0.16
C GLN A 503 1.02 -20.03 0.26
N ALA A 504 2.04 -20.80 -0.13
CA ALA A 504 3.42 -20.52 0.26
C ALA A 504 3.89 -19.13 -0.17
N LEU A 505 3.59 -18.76 -1.42
CA LEU A 505 3.96 -17.46 -1.99
C LEU A 505 3.19 -16.31 -1.32
N ASN A 506 1.89 -16.51 -1.05
CA ASN A 506 1.09 -15.54 -0.33
C ASN A 506 1.61 -15.30 1.09
N LEU A 507 2.03 -16.35 1.82
CA LEU A 507 2.54 -16.19 3.18
C LEU A 507 3.89 -15.46 3.20
N LEU A 508 4.77 -15.68 2.21
CA LEU A 508 5.99 -14.88 2.08
C LEU A 508 5.69 -13.41 1.82
N SER A 509 4.88 -13.11 0.80
CA SER A 509 4.51 -11.75 0.45
C SER A 509 3.81 -11.04 1.60
N MET A 510 2.99 -11.73 2.38
CA MET A 510 2.28 -11.19 3.53
C MET A 510 3.22 -10.62 4.60
N TYR A 511 4.27 -11.34 4.99
CA TYR A 511 5.24 -10.83 5.95
C TYR A 511 5.96 -9.59 5.42
N LEU A 512 6.32 -9.60 4.12
CA LEU A 512 6.98 -8.47 3.46
C LEU A 512 6.06 -7.24 3.37
N ASP A 513 4.85 -7.42 2.88
CA ASP A 513 3.89 -6.35 2.67
C ASP A 513 3.45 -5.71 3.97
N GLN A 514 3.10 -6.50 4.97
CA GLN A 514 2.71 -5.98 6.28
C GLN A 514 3.82 -5.17 6.90
N PHE A 515 5.05 -5.71 6.92
CA PHE A 515 6.18 -4.99 7.49
C PHE A 515 6.49 -3.70 6.72
N LYS A 516 6.52 -3.74 5.39
CA LYS A 516 6.73 -2.54 4.56
C LYS A 516 5.65 -1.49 4.80
N ARG A 517 4.41 -1.89 5.06
CA ARG A 517 3.28 -0.99 5.34
C ARG A 517 3.15 -0.58 6.81
N GLY A 518 4.13 -0.90 7.65
CA GLY A 518 4.21 -0.42 9.03
C GLY A 518 3.62 -1.34 10.10
N TRP A 519 3.27 -2.58 9.78
CA TRP A 519 2.95 -3.57 10.80
C TRP A 519 4.22 -3.98 11.54
N SER A 520 4.22 -3.87 12.85
CA SER A 520 5.40 -4.20 13.67
C SER A 520 5.57 -5.71 13.86
N HIS A 521 4.46 -6.45 13.90
CA HIS A 521 4.43 -7.90 14.14
C HIS A 521 3.29 -8.55 13.37
N THR A 522 3.57 -9.70 12.78
CA THR A 522 2.60 -10.49 12.01
C THR A 522 2.68 -11.95 12.42
N ALA A 523 1.59 -12.54 12.94
CA ALA A 523 1.47 -13.96 13.17
C ALA A 523 0.57 -14.60 12.11
N VAL A 524 1.08 -15.59 11.44
CA VAL A 524 0.30 -16.41 10.51
C VAL A 524 -0.39 -17.53 11.27
N TYR A 525 -1.65 -17.72 11.05
CA TYR A 525 -2.43 -18.89 11.41
C TYR A 525 -2.22 -19.94 10.33
N LEU A 526 -1.53 -21.10 10.57
CA LEU A 526 -0.92 -21.47 11.84
C LEU A 526 0.34 -22.35 11.61
N LEU A 527 1.05 -22.67 12.69
CA LEU A 527 2.29 -23.43 12.61
C LEU A 527 2.06 -24.83 12.01
N ARG A 528 1.05 -25.59 12.49
CA ARG A 528 0.72 -26.95 12.05
C ARG A 528 -0.81 -27.12 11.90
N ASP A 529 -1.23 -27.78 10.84
CA ASP A 529 -2.65 -28.10 10.65
C ASP A 529 -3.24 -28.75 11.89
N ARG A 530 -4.39 -28.28 12.33
CA ARG A 530 -5.10 -28.79 13.49
C ARG A 530 -5.73 -30.15 13.21
N THR A 531 -5.87 -30.94 14.26
CA THR A 531 -6.49 -32.27 14.19
C THR A 531 -8.00 -32.21 14.49
N ASP A 532 -8.44 -31.15 15.16
CA ASP A 532 -9.79 -30.91 15.64
C ASP A 532 -10.63 -30.00 14.72
N GLU A 533 -10.03 -29.42 13.69
CA GLU A 533 -10.76 -28.71 12.65
C GLU A 533 -10.98 -29.60 11.43
N GLY A 534 -12.24 -29.74 11.05
CA GLY A 534 -12.63 -30.49 9.85
C GLY A 534 -12.62 -29.62 8.59
N GLY A 535 -12.82 -30.28 7.44
CA GLY A 535 -13.09 -29.60 6.18
C GLY A 535 -11.89 -28.83 5.61
N ASN A 536 -12.10 -27.57 5.26
CA ASN A 536 -11.19 -26.74 4.45
C ASN A 536 -10.14 -25.97 5.27
N GLN A 537 -9.92 -26.34 6.53
CA GLN A 537 -9.02 -25.63 7.43
C GLN A 537 -7.55 -26.10 7.27
N ILE A 538 -6.99 -25.87 6.09
CA ILE A 538 -5.61 -26.25 5.76
C ILE A 538 -4.77 -24.98 5.69
N PHE A 539 -4.37 -24.45 6.85
CA PHE A 539 -3.62 -23.22 6.99
C PHE A 539 -2.15 -23.40 7.36
N GLY A 540 -1.77 -24.62 7.80
CA GLY A 540 -0.48 -24.88 8.44
C GLY A 540 0.73 -24.70 7.56
N PHE A 541 1.82 -24.18 8.14
CA PHE A 541 3.17 -24.32 7.59
C PHE A 541 3.61 -25.78 7.54
N PHE A 542 3.15 -26.56 8.51
CA PHE A 542 3.40 -28.00 8.61
C PHE A 542 2.10 -28.78 8.57
N LYS A 543 2.18 -29.95 7.93
CA LYS A 543 1.09 -30.92 7.92
C LYS A 543 0.87 -31.53 9.32
N ARG A 544 -0.23 -32.26 9.50
CA ARG A 544 -0.55 -32.94 10.77
C ARG A 544 0.53 -33.91 11.24
N ASP A 545 1.26 -34.50 10.31
CA ASP A 545 2.38 -35.41 10.56
C ASP A 545 3.73 -34.71 10.77
N TYR A 546 3.74 -33.36 10.89
CA TYR A 546 4.90 -32.50 11.02
C TYR A 546 5.75 -32.34 9.76
N THR A 547 5.32 -32.89 8.63
CA THR A 547 5.99 -32.68 7.34
C THR A 547 5.90 -31.20 6.92
N PRO A 548 6.98 -30.53 6.55
CA PRO A 548 6.93 -29.15 6.12
C PRO A 548 6.18 -29.02 4.78
N ARG A 549 5.33 -28.03 4.67
CA ARG A 549 4.78 -27.57 3.40
C ARG A 549 5.75 -26.64 2.69
N LYS A 550 5.50 -26.34 1.42
CA LYS A 550 6.24 -25.32 0.68
C LYS A 550 6.35 -24.00 1.45
N ALA A 551 5.31 -23.58 2.14
CA ALA A 551 5.34 -22.37 2.97
C ALA A 551 6.42 -22.41 4.05
N ALA A 552 6.58 -23.54 4.74
CA ALA A 552 7.65 -23.72 5.73
C ALA A 552 9.02 -23.73 5.08
N VAL A 553 9.17 -24.40 3.94
CA VAL A 553 10.44 -24.48 3.18
C VAL A 553 10.85 -23.09 2.69
N TYR A 554 9.96 -22.36 2.06
CA TYR A 554 10.23 -21.02 1.52
C TYR A 554 10.55 -20.00 2.62
N LEU A 555 9.82 -20.06 3.73
CA LEU A 555 10.11 -19.21 4.90
C LEU A 555 11.44 -19.58 5.53
N HIS A 556 11.79 -20.86 5.67
CA HIS A 556 13.09 -21.33 6.12
C HIS A 556 14.22 -20.76 5.25
N ASN A 557 14.07 -20.86 3.93
CA ASN A 557 15.05 -20.31 3.00
C ASN A 557 15.17 -18.79 3.16
N LEU A 558 14.06 -18.06 3.20
CA LEU A 558 14.05 -16.62 3.41
C LEU A 558 14.76 -16.22 4.70
N THR A 559 14.40 -16.83 5.83
CA THR A 559 14.97 -16.49 7.14
C THR A 559 16.43 -16.90 7.25
N THR A 560 16.87 -17.96 6.55
CA THR A 560 18.27 -18.39 6.45
C THR A 560 19.10 -17.43 5.60
N ILE A 561 18.59 -17.03 4.42
CA ILE A 561 19.26 -16.04 3.56
C ILE A 561 19.38 -14.70 4.30
N LEU A 562 18.36 -14.30 5.05
CA LEU A 562 18.32 -13.06 5.80
C LEU A 562 18.98 -13.16 7.20
N ALA A 563 19.57 -14.29 7.57
CA ALA A 563 20.15 -14.44 8.89
C ALA A 563 21.13 -13.33 9.24
N ASP A 564 20.99 -12.77 10.44
CA ASP A 564 21.86 -11.74 10.99
C ASP A 564 22.03 -12.00 12.51
N LYS A 565 23.27 -12.10 12.95
CA LYS A 565 23.61 -12.40 14.36
C LYS A 565 23.94 -11.16 15.18
N GLY A 566 24.07 -10.02 14.52
CA GLY A 566 24.44 -8.76 15.16
C GLY A 566 23.24 -7.82 15.34
N SER A 567 23.50 -6.71 15.99
CA SER A 567 22.57 -5.58 16.06
C SER A 567 23.13 -4.38 15.31
N LEU A 568 22.30 -3.75 14.49
CA LEU A 568 22.66 -2.55 13.73
C LEU A 568 22.09 -1.33 14.46
N VAL A 569 22.97 -0.50 15.03
CA VAL A 569 22.54 0.68 15.79
C VAL A 569 22.14 1.83 14.88
N LYS A 570 22.88 2.02 13.76
CA LYS A 570 22.61 3.12 12.82
C LYS A 570 22.62 2.59 11.39
N PRO A 571 21.45 2.45 10.78
CA PRO A 571 21.34 2.04 9.38
C PRO A 571 22.02 3.02 8.42
N GLY A 572 22.66 2.48 7.40
CA GLY A 572 23.23 3.23 6.31
C GLY A 572 22.19 3.60 5.26
N GLN A 573 22.67 4.27 4.22
CA GLN A 573 21.87 4.66 3.07
C GLN A 573 22.43 4.03 1.79
N LEU A 574 21.54 3.58 0.93
CA LEU A 574 21.82 3.11 -0.42
C LEU A 574 21.09 3.98 -1.43
N ASN A 575 21.81 4.46 -2.43
CA ASN A 575 21.20 5.11 -3.57
C ASN A 575 20.81 4.02 -4.57
N TYR A 576 19.52 3.74 -4.70
CA TYR A 576 19.00 2.82 -5.70
C TYR A 576 17.68 3.32 -6.28
N SER A 577 17.32 2.78 -7.43
CA SER A 577 16.02 3.01 -8.05
C SER A 577 15.60 1.79 -8.87
N ILE A 578 14.29 1.61 -9.01
CA ILE A 578 13.67 0.68 -9.95
C ILE A 578 12.85 1.53 -10.90
N PRO A 579 13.43 2.00 -12.03
CA PRO A 579 12.66 2.77 -13.01
C PRO A 579 11.48 1.95 -13.53
N GLU A 580 10.36 2.61 -13.76
CA GLU A 580 9.17 2.00 -14.36
C GLU A 580 8.63 0.80 -13.57
N GLN A 581 8.78 0.87 -12.25
CA GLN A 581 8.35 -0.20 -11.35
C GLN A 581 6.86 -0.52 -11.54
N PRO A 582 6.52 -1.76 -11.95
CA PRO A 582 5.13 -2.18 -12.07
C PRO A 582 4.37 -2.09 -10.75
N ALA A 583 3.07 -1.86 -10.78
CA ALA A 583 2.23 -1.76 -9.58
C ALA A 583 2.21 -3.06 -8.74
N THR A 584 2.47 -4.20 -9.37
CA THR A 584 2.58 -5.51 -8.73
C THR A 584 3.94 -5.79 -8.09
N VAL A 585 4.93 -4.92 -8.34
CA VAL A 585 6.29 -5.05 -7.84
C VAL A 585 6.51 -4.12 -6.66
N HIS A 586 7.04 -4.67 -5.58
CA HIS A 586 7.37 -3.95 -4.34
C HIS A 586 8.83 -4.21 -3.97
N GLU A 587 9.40 -3.32 -3.15
CA GLU A 587 10.78 -3.46 -2.69
C GLU A 587 10.95 -3.00 -1.25
N MET A 588 11.95 -3.52 -0.57
CA MET A 588 12.31 -3.10 0.78
C MET A 588 13.82 -3.17 0.96
N LEU A 589 14.43 -2.07 1.41
CA LEU A 589 15.86 -2.00 1.68
C LEU A 589 16.12 -2.30 3.16
N LEU A 590 16.82 -3.41 3.41
CA LEU A 590 17.28 -3.85 4.71
C LEU A 590 18.80 -3.70 4.81
N GLN A 591 19.35 -3.78 6.03
CA GLN A 591 20.79 -3.83 6.24
C GLN A 591 21.14 -4.78 7.37
N ARG A 592 22.15 -5.63 7.12
CA ARG A 592 22.77 -6.51 8.12
C ARG A 592 23.69 -5.73 9.04
N SER A 593 23.99 -6.31 10.18
CA SER A 593 24.95 -5.78 11.17
C SER A 593 26.37 -5.68 10.63
N ASP A 594 26.77 -6.49 9.65
CA ASP A 594 28.06 -6.43 8.94
C ASP A 594 28.13 -5.30 7.89
N GLY A 595 27.04 -4.54 7.71
CA GLY A 595 26.96 -3.44 6.77
C GLY A 595 26.47 -3.81 5.38
N THR A 596 26.27 -5.09 5.06
CA THR A 596 25.68 -5.55 3.79
C THR A 596 24.27 -5.03 3.63
N PHE A 597 23.98 -4.35 2.54
CA PHE A 597 22.62 -4.01 2.17
C PHE A 597 21.91 -5.21 1.56
N VAL A 598 20.65 -5.37 1.88
CA VAL A 598 19.78 -6.41 1.35
C VAL A 598 18.52 -5.75 0.79
N LEU A 599 18.42 -5.70 -0.52
CA LEU A 599 17.24 -5.22 -1.22
C LEU A 599 16.36 -6.44 -1.53
N VAL A 600 15.21 -6.53 -0.86
CA VAL A 600 14.19 -7.53 -1.16
C VAL A 600 13.26 -6.92 -2.19
N VAL A 601 13.10 -7.59 -3.32
CA VAL A 601 12.18 -7.16 -4.40
C VAL A 601 11.21 -8.30 -4.67
N TRP A 602 9.91 -8.03 -4.63
CA TRP A 602 8.90 -9.07 -4.86
C TRP A 602 7.80 -8.62 -5.79
N ASN A 603 7.22 -9.59 -6.46
CA ASN A 603 6.10 -9.41 -7.37
C ASN A 603 4.94 -10.28 -6.92
N GLU A 604 3.73 -9.76 -7.02
CA GLU A 604 2.51 -10.43 -6.62
C GLU A 604 1.62 -10.86 -7.80
N ARG A 605 2.18 -10.93 -9.00
CA ARG A 605 1.43 -11.47 -10.14
C ARG A 605 0.97 -12.90 -9.89
N LEU A 606 -0.24 -13.20 -10.32
CA LEU A 606 -0.75 -14.58 -10.33
C LEU A 606 -0.20 -15.38 -11.52
N LYS A 607 0.10 -14.71 -12.62
CA LYS A 607 0.61 -15.31 -13.85
C LYS A 607 1.57 -14.37 -14.56
N GLY A 608 2.57 -14.93 -15.20
CA GLY A 608 3.58 -14.17 -15.92
C GLY A 608 4.67 -13.62 -15.01
N ALA A 609 5.48 -12.73 -15.56
CA ALA A 609 6.59 -12.10 -14.88
C ALA A 609 6.74 -10.65 -15.33
N ASP A 610 7.41 -9.84 -14.50
CA ASP A 610 7.82 -8.49 -14.85
C ASP A 610 9.35 -8.43 -14.92
N GLU A 611 9.86 -7.84 -16.01
CA GLU A 611 11.27 -7.52 -16.13
C GLU A 611 11.50 -6.15 -15.48
N VAL A 612 12.33 -6.12 -14.43
CA VAL A 612 12.68 -4.88 -13.76
C VAL A 612 14.18 -4.61 -13.81
N THR A 613 14.53 -3.34 -13.89
CA THR A 613 15.92 -2.88 -13.81
C THR A 613 16.17 -2.23 -12.46
N VAL A 614 17.06 -2.81 -11.67
CA VAL A 614 17.52 -2.19 -10.42
C VAL A 614 18.81 -1.43 -10.69
N ARG A 615 18.81 -0.11 -10.50
CA ARG A 615 19.98 0.76 -10.59
C ARG A 615 20.53 1.03 -9.19
N LEU A 616 21.78 0.75 -8.94
CA LEU A 616 22.41 0.83 -7.61
C LEU A 616 23.18 2.15 -7.36
N GLY A 617 23.06 3.13 -8.25
CA GLY A 617 23.67 4.44 -8.12
C GLY A 617 25.18 4.49 -8.28
N ARG A 618 25.88 3.40 -8.05
CA ARG A 618 27.32 3.18 -8.26
C ARG A 618 27.65 1.71 -8.43
N LYS A 619 28.85 1.41 -8.91
CA LYS A 619 29.35 0.02 -8.96
C LYS A 619 29.63 -0.51 -7.55
N HIS A 620 29.08 -1.71 -7.27
CA HIS A 620 29.32 -2.45 -6.06
C HIS A 620 30.24 -3.65 -6.35
N PRO A 621 31.15 -4.00 -5.42
CA PRO A 621 32.14 -5.05 -5.65
C PRO A 621 31.50 -6.39 -5.98
N THR A 622 30.53 -6.81 -5.18
CA THR A 622 29.81 -8.07 -5.36
C THR A 622 28.34 -7.88 -5.02
N VAL A 623 27.48 -8.39 -5.88
CA VAL A 623 26.03 -8.44 -5.68
C VAL A 623 25.55 -9.86 -5.93
N ASN A 624 24.93 -10.45 -4.91
CA ASN A 624 24.36 -11.79 -4.97
C ASN A 624 22.84 -11.73 -5.02
N VAL A 625 22.24 -12.51 -5.90
CA VAL A 625 20.79 -12.67 -5.99
C VAL A 625 20.40 -14.04 -5.50
N TYR A 626 19.38 -14.11 -4.64
CA TYR A 626 18.86 -15.34 -4.07
C TYR A 626 17.36 -15.46 -4.37
N ASP A 627 16.92 -16.69 -4.50
CA ASP A 627 15.51 -17.06 -4.66
C ASP A 627 15.11 -18.04 -3.53
N PRO A 628 14.32 -17.60 -2.56
CA PRO A 628 13.94 -18.46 -1.43
C PRO A 628 13.01 -19.61 -1.82
N THR A 629 12.44 -19.61 -3.02
CA THR A 629 11.64 -20.74 -3.52
C THR A 629 12.49 -21.89 -4.06
N ILE A 630 13.76 -21.59 -4.37
CA ILE A 630 14.73 -22.58 -4.88
C ILE A 630 15.63 -23.10 -3.74
N GLY A 631 16.15 -22.20 -2.89
CA GLY A 631 17.05 -22.58 -1.82
C GLY A 631 17.72 -21.40 -1.13
N THR A 632 18.83 -21.66 -0.47
CA THR A 632 19.57 -20.67 0.33
C THR A 632 20.88 -20.19 -0.32
N HIS A 633 21.25 -20.72 -1.48
CA HIS A 633 22.43 -20.32 -2.22
C HIS A 633 22.11 -19.23 -3.24
N ALA A 634 23.08 -18.39 -3.56
CA ALA A 634 22.90 -17.38 -4.60
C ALA A 634 22.64 -18.05 -5.95
N ILE A 635 21.61 -17.62 -6.64
CA ILE A 635 21.28 -18.05 -8.01
C ILE A 635 22.06 -17.27 -9.07
N GLN A 636 22.50 -16.05 -8.70
CA GLN A 636 23.36 -15.21 -9.54
C GLN A 636 24.36 -14.47 -8.64
N THR A 637 25.56 -14.27 -9.16
CA THR A 637 26.60 -13.44 -8.55
C THR A 637 27.16 -12.50 -9.63
N HIS A 638 27.22 -11.22 -9.30
CA HIS A 638 27.70 -10.17 -10.19
C HIS A 638 28.83 -9.38 -9.54
N ASP A 639 29.91 -9.17 -10.25
CA ASP A 639 31.04 -8.37 -9.80
C ASP A 639 31.05 -6.99 -10.45
N LYS A 640 31.37 -5.96 -9.66
CA LYS A 640 31.51 -4.56 -10.10
C LYS A 640 30.30 -4.03 -10.87
N VAL A 641 29.08 -4.36 -10.41
CA VAL A 641 27.83 -4.04 -11.08
C VAL A 641 27.13 -2.84 -10.42
N ASP A 642 26.48 -2.02 -11.22
CA ASP A 642 25.63 -0.90 -10.82
C ASP A 642 24.19 -0.98 -11.40
N VAL A 643 23.95 -1.95 -12.25
CA VAL A 643 22.64 -2.21 -12.85
C VAL A 643 22.39 -3.71 -12.89
N LEU A 644 21.25 -4.12 -12.36
CA LEU A 644 20.76 -5.50 -12.38
C LEU A 644 19.47 -5.57 -13.18
N LYS A 645 19.31 -6.59 -13.99
CA LYS A 645 18.02 -6.96 -14.57
C LYS A 645 17.49 -8.18 -13.84
N LEU A 646 16.27 -8.07 -13.33
CA LEU A 646 15.60 -9.13 -12.59
C LEU A 646 14.30 -9.50 -13.29
N THR A 647 14.10 -10.79 -13.48
CA THR A 647 12.80 -11.34 -13.89
C THR A 647 12.04 -11.74 -12.64
N LEU A 648 11.00 -11.02 -12.31
CA LEU A 648 10.19 -11.22 -11.12
C LEU A 648 8.88 -11.91 -11.50
N SER A 649 8.68 -13.13 -11.04
CA SER A 649 7.41 -13.85 -11.21
C SER A 649 6.46 -13.54 -10.04
N ASP A 650 6.09 -14.53 -9.25
CA ASP A 650 5.08 -14.45 -8.19
C ASP A 650 5.67 -14.49 -6.76
N HIS A 651 6.98 -14.25 -6.62
CA HIS A 651 7.71 -14.40 -5.36
C HIS A 651 8.86 -13.39 -5.21
N PRO A 652 9.43 -13.25 -3.99
CA PRO A 652 10.56 -12.36 -3.76
C PRO A 652 11.87 -12.89 -4.30
N LEU A 653 12.70 -11.97 -4.83
CA LEU A 653 14.14 -12.14 -4.97
C LEU A 653 14.87 -11.28 -3.93
N ILE A 654 15.99 -11.78 -3.44
CA ILE A 654 16.78 -11.11 -2.41
C ILE A 654 18.13 -10.72 -3.02
N VAL A 655 18.42 -9.44 -3.06
CA VAL A 655 19.62 -8.86 -3.63
C VAL A 655 20.54 -8.40 -2.50
N ALA A 656 21.59 -9.17 -2.20
CA ALA A 656 22.59 -8.80 -1.20
C ALA A 656 23.73 -8.01 -1.85
N ILE A 657 24.00 -6.82 -1.35
CA ILE A 657 24.91 -5.84 -1.94
C ILE A 657 26.04 -5.58 -0.96
N THR A 658 27.21 -6.04 -1.28
CA THR A 658 28.40 -5.86 -0.44
C THR A 658 28.89 -4.42 -0.53
N ARG A 659 29.26 -3.86 0.61
CA ARG A 659 29.62 -2.44 0.70
C ARG A 659 31.05 -2.13 0.25
N LYS A 660 31.98 -3.12 0.28
CA LYS A 660 33.40 -2.98 -0.11
C LYS A 660 33.71 -3.82 -1.32
#